data_f8fdd0b993840652cd0d9d5d91df56f7
#
_entry.id   f8fdd0b993840652cd0d9d5d91df56f7
#
_cell.length_a   1.000
_cell.length_b   1.000
_cell.length_c   1.000
_cell.angle_alpha   90.00
_cell.angle_beta   90.00
_cell.angle_gamma   90.00
#
_symmetry.space_group_name_H-M   'P 1'
#
loop_
_entity.id
_entity.type
_entity.pdbx_description
1 polymer ?
#
loop_
_entity_poly.entity_id
_entity_poly.type
_entity_poly.pdbx_seq_one_letter_code
_entity_poly.pdbx_strand_id
1 'polypeptide(L)'
;ILCQPIISYWFFTSHISSTNQNFQWFKNHRYFNSRVEMTQIKIKNDKYLEGNTKIYGNSVKLFYFPKHQNQFEDFKKLSSNVSCHVEGQIKVDSDFNNAISIIAKKIDLNSCSQIDSYSIDSIIERHKAFSLMRLKQYSPNWQNTYAMITGDVSYIDQKSIELDKEIGIYHLLAVSSSHVVVIASIFYFIFNRFSIPLFITKAFIIFTLFIFAYYTNFAPSALRAILCMSLVMILPKRFYHSLLDILAVVFLFLCITNPDIVLDIGFQFSFLITFFIMLCSPVFKKIKPIQSMYVMTLIAQIGSFLVSAFHFNQIQWIGFIANFLFIPFYSFILFPIAIVTFFYYQFFNTNLILNKVIEISYWVHDTLLVPIFINLTTLRWFVGDMNNTLLIGTLFWLVLMLALITQGKMKNSTIVFILGSILITYTTSIPHLRFTALNVGQGDSFLFETENRQRVLIDTGGKAQNENEIFNFNHTNTNISHSISKFHVLPTLRKRGISSLDYVIITHPHADHIGELDYIISHVHIKHLIVNFKSYPTPALMQLNDMCHKYRTTLLDVNNISSLKLGENKITFYNAAITQSADLNDHSIIALIQTKSYNILTTGDATVKNEQKLLSNYKVPKIDILKVGHHGSKTSNSETFLNTIHPSYSIISSGQNNVYKLPNKVVIERLKQIDTKLFNT
;
A
#
# COMPACT_ATOMS: atom_id res chain seq x y z
N ILE A 1 -7.53 -40.22 -11.10
CA ILE A 1 -7.02 -39.01 -11.80
C ILE A 1 -8.16 -38.22 -12.44
N LEU A 2 -9.19 -38.83 -13.05
CA LEU A 2 -10.31 -38.12 -13.70
C LEU A 2 -11.32 -37.51 -12.71
N CYS A 3 -11.47 -38.03 -11.49
CA CYS A 3 -12.39 -37.47 -10.48
C CYS A 3 -11.84 -36.24 -9.72
N GLN A 4 -10.52 -36.04 -9.73
CA GLN A 4 -9.86 -34.97 -8.96
C GLN A 4 -10.24 -33.56 -9.40
N PRO A 5 -10.32 -33.23 -10.71
CA PRO A 5 -10.80 -31.89 -11.14
C PRO A 5 -12.26 -31.63 -10.77
N ILE A 6 -13.10 -32.66 -10.79
CA ILE A 6 -14.55 -32.54 -10.48
C ILE A 6 -14.75 -32.28 -8.99
N ILE A 7 -14.03 -33.01 -8.12
CA ILE A 7 -14.09 -32.84 -6.67
C ILE A 7 -13.53 -31.45 -6.28
N SER A 8 -12.40 -31.07 -6.87
CA SER A 8 -11.82 -29.73 -6.65
C SER A 8 -12.77 -28.63 -7.12
N TYR A 9 -13.34 -28.75 -8.31
CA TYR A 9 -14.29 -27.78 -8.86
C TYR A 9 -15.54 -27.68 -7.96
N TRP A 10 -16.11 -28.80 -7.52
CA TRP A 10 -17.28 -28.80 -6.63
C TRP A 10 -16.96 -28.20 -5.27
N PHE A 11 -15.79 -28.53 -4.68
CA PHE A 11 -15.35 -27.99 -3.41
C PHE A 11 -15.15 -26.48 -3.48
N PHE A 12 -14.42 -25.98 -4.50
CA PHE A 12 -14.20 -24.54 -4.68
C PHE A 12 -15.51 -23.79 -4.99
N THR A 13 -16.38 -24.34 -5.83
CA THR A 13 -17.66 -23.68 -6.15
C THR A 13 -18.60 -23.65 -4.96
N SER A 14 -18.66 -24.68 -4.14
CA SER A 14 -19.46 -24.70 -2.91
C SER A 14 -18.92 -23.69 -1.88
N HIS A 15 -17.59 -23.62 -1.73
CA HIS A 15 -16.95 -22.66 -0.85
C HIS A 15 -17.20 -21.20 -1.30
N ILE A 16 -16.98 -20.92 -2.58
CA ILE A 16 -17.26 -19.58 -3.16
C ILE A 16 -18.74 -19.22 -3.01
N SER A 17 -19.65 -20.16 -3.21
CA SER A 17 -21.09 -19.93 -3.04
C SER A 17 -21.44 -19.58 -1.58
N SER A 18 -20.92 -20.32 -0.61
CA SER A 18 -21.16 -20.03 0.82
C SER A 18 -20.55 -18.70 1.26
N THR A 19 -19.34 -18.40 0.80
CA THR A 19 -18.66 -17.13 1.08
C THR A 19 -19.42 -15.96 0.47
N ASN A 20 -19.94 -16.10 -0.76
CA ASN A 20 -20.74 -15.06 -1.41
C ASN A 20 -22.07 -14.81 -0.68
N GLN A 21 -22.76 -15.86 -0.18
CA GLN A 21 -23.99 -15.70 0.59
C GLN A 21 -23.73 -14.94 1.91
N ASN A 22 -22.68 -15.31 2.64
CA ASN A 22 -22.28 -14.60 3.86
C ASN A 22 -21.88 -13.15 3.57
N PHE A 23 -21.19 -12.91 2.47
CA PHE A 23 -20.78 -11.56 2.05
C PHE A 23 -21.96 -10.67 1.69
N GLN A 24 -23.01 -11.23 1.04
CA GLN A 24 -24.23 -10.49 0.74
C GLN A 24 -24.95 -10.05 2.02
N TRP A 25 -24.88 -10.83 3.10
CA TRP A 25 -25.43 -10.42 4.39
C TRP A 25 -24.78 -9.11 4.84
N PHE A 26 -23.44 -9.00 4.80
CA PHE A 26 -22.71 -7.79 5.20
C PHE A 26 -23.01 -6.58 4.30
N LYS A 27 -23.22 -6.79 3.01
CA LYS A 27 -23.65 -5.70 2.08
C LYS A 27 -25.02 -5.14 2.42
N ASN A 28 -25.92 -6.01 2.87
CA ASN A 28 -27.30 -5.63 3.15
C ASN A 28 -27.51 -5.04 4.55
N HIS A 29 -26.56 -5.25 5.46
CA HIS A 29 -26.63 -4.79 6.84
C HIS A 29 -25.62 -3.68 7.10
N ARG A 30 -26.10 -2.46 7.33
CA ARG A 30 -25.24 -1.30 7.62
C ARG A 30 -24.87 -1.16 9.10
N TYR A 31 -25.62 -1.81 9.99
CA TYR A 31 -25.44 -1.71 11.43
C TYR A 31 -25.22 -3.08 12.01
N PHE A 32 -24.32 -3.12 13.00
CA PHE A 32 -23.98 -4.27 13.77
C PHE A 32 -24.25 -4.00 15.25
N ASN A 33 -24.94 -4.91 15.91
CA ASN A 33 -25.22 -4.85 17.34
C ASN A 33 -25.30 -6.28 17.87
N SER A 34 -24.19 -6.79 18.37
CA SER A 34 -24.13 -8.16 18.88
C SER A 34 -22.91 -8.34 19.78
N ARG A 35 -22.92 -9.43 20.54
CA ARG A 35 -21.76 -9.90 21.29
C ARG A 35 -20.77 -10.55 20.34
N VAL A 36 -19.49 -10.14 20.41
CA VAL A 36 -18.43 -10.69 19.58
C VAL A 36 -17.22 -11.06 20.41
N GLU A 37 -16.57 -12.13 19.99
CA GLU A 37 -15.28 -12.51 20.50
C GLU A 37 -14.19 -11.75 19.74
N MET A 38 -13.51 -10.85 20.44
CA MET A 38 -12.42 -10.06 19.90
C MET A 38 -11.10 -10.74 20.25
N THR A 39 -10.32 -11.03 19.22
CA THR A 39 -8.99 -11.59 19.37
C THR A 39 -7.94 -10.58 18.88
N GLN A 40 -6.72 -10.70 19.40
CA GLN A 40 -5.59 -9.85 19.00
C GLN A 40 -5.88 -8.34 19.11
N ILE A 41 -6.49 -7.93 20.22
CA ILE A 41 -6.80 -6.53 20.46
C ILE A 41 -5.49 -5.74 20.58
N LYS A 42 -5.34 -4.70 19.75
CA LYS A 42 -4.17 -3.81 19.70
C LYS A 42 -4.61 -2.37 19.83
N ILE A 43 -3.94 -1.61 20.67
CA ILE A 43 -4.09 -0.17 20.73
C ILE A 43 -3.05 0.45 19.79
N LYS A 44 -3.50 1.16 18.78
CA LYS A 44 -2.66 1.80 17.77
C LYS A 44 -2.47 3.28 18.09
N ASN A 45 -1.21 3.66 18.38
CA ASN A 45 -0.77 5.04 18.58
C ASN A 45 -1.63 5.84 19.59
N ASP A 46 -2.19 5.18 20.61
CA ASP A 46 -3.15 5.75 21.55
C ASP A 46 -4.31 6.52 20.89
N LYS A 47 -4.67 6.16 19.63
CA LYS A 47 -5.74 6.81 18.86
C LYS A 47 -6.95 5.91 18.63
N TYR A 48 -6.73 4.64 18.39
CA TYR A 48 -7.81 3.68 18.16
C TYR A 48 -7.42 2.26 18.55
N LEU A 49 -8.43 1.44 18.75
CA LEU A 49 -8.32 0.03 19.03
C LEU A 49 -8.61 -0.74 17.76
N GLU A 50 -7.76 -1.70 17.44
CA GLU A 50 -7.95 -2.67 16.36
C GLU A 50 -8.07 -4.07 16.99
N GLY A 51 -9.07 -4.82 16.58
CA GLY A 51 -9.27 -6.21 16.97
C GLY A 51 -9.72 -7.04 15.78
N ASN A 52 -9.48 -8.34 15.86
CA ASN A 52 -10.00 -9.30 14.89
C ASN A 52 -11.16 -10.08 15.52
N THR A 53 -12.20 -10.32 14.75
CA THR A 53 -13.34 -11.15 15.16
C THR A 53 -13.77 -12.06 14.01
N LYS A 54 -14.48 -13.13 14.31
CA LYS A 54 -15.12 -13.99 13.32
C LYS A 54 -16.63 -13.85 13.40
N ILE A 55 -17.26 -13.46 12.31
CA ILE A 55 -18.71 -13.31 12.22
C ILE A 55 -19.19 -14.12 11.01
N TYR A 56 -20.08 -15.10 11.24
CA TYR A 56 -20.55 -16.04 10.22
C TYR A 56 -19.40 -16.70 9.44
N GLY A 57 -18.32 -17.07 10.14
CA GLY A 57 -17.16 -17.73 9.55
C GLY A 57 -16.18 -16.79 8.83
N ASN A 58 -16.56 -15.53 8.57
CA ASN A 58 -15.68 -14.54 7.95
C ASN A 58 -14.80 -13.82 8.99
N SER A 59 -13.53 -13.61 8.67
CA SER A 59 -12.64 -12.76 9.46
C SER A 59 -13.02 -11.30 9.26
N VAL A 60 -13.32 -10.60 10.34
CA VAL A 60 -13.77 -9.21 10.33
C VAL A 60 -12.84 -8.39 11.20
N LYS A 61 -12.34 -7.28 10.67
CA LYS A 61 -11.57 -6.30 11.44
C LYS A 61 -12.52 -5.37 12.17
N LEU A 62 -12.27 -5.17 13.45
CA LEU A 62 -13.02 -4.26 14.30
C LEU A 62 -12.14 -3.07 14.65
N PHE A 63 -12.65 -1.87 14.38
CA PHE A 63 -12.00 -0.60 14.73
C PHE A 63 -12.87 0.17 15.72
N TYR A 64 -12.28 0.65 16.80
CA TYR A 64 -12.95 1.50 17.77
C TYR A 64 -12.12 2.76 18.03
N PHE A 65 -12.75 3.92 17.92
CA PHE A 65 -12.14 5.23 18.13
C PHE A 65 -12.71 5.85 19.39
N PRO A 66 -12.05 5.69 20.56
CA PRO A 66 -12.51 6.27 21.82
C PRO A 66 -12.56 7.79 21.76
N LYS A 67 -13.58 8.40 22.37
CA LYS A 67 -13.72 9.86 22.44
C LYS A 67 -12.86 10.49 23.54
N HIS A 68 -12.49 9.71 24.58
CA HIS A 68 -11.74 10.17 25.74
C HIS A 68 -10.57 9.24 26.02
N GLN A 69 -9.42 9.81 26.42
CA GLN A 69 -8.21 9.06 26.75
C GLN A 69 -8.41 8.03 27.87
N ASN A 70 -9.26 8.32 28.86
CA ASN A 70 -9.53 7.40 29.96
C ASN A 70 -10.08 6.04 29.50
N GLN A 71 -10.80 6.00 28.38
CA GLN A 71 -11.31 4.76 27.81
C GLN A 71 -10.18 3.81 27.31
N PHE A 72 -9.04 4.36 26.90
CA PHE A 72 -7.89 3.52 26.52
C PHE A 72 -7.28 2.79 27.71
N GLU A 73 -7.23 3.42 28.89
CA GLU A 73 -6.69 2.79 30.10
C GLU A 73 -7.53 1.58 30.52
N ASP A 74 -8.85 1.65 30.34
CA ASP A 74 -9.74 0.53 30.62
C ASP A 74 -9.55 -0.62 29.62
N PHE A 75 -9.32 -0.31 28.35
CA PHE A 75 -8.96 -1.33 27.34
C PHE A 75 -7.58 -1.94 27.57
N LYS A 76 -6.62 -1.19 28.10
CA LYS A 76 -5.29 -1.73 28.47
C LYS A 76 -5.36 -2.79 29.56
N LYS A 77 -6.42 -2.75 30.41
CA LYS A 77 -6.64 -3.75 31.47
C LYS A 77 -7.26 -5.05 30.95
N LEU A 78 -7.85 -5.01 29.75
CA LEU A 78 -8.44 -6.21 29.15
C LEU A 78 -7.35 -7.13 28.58
N SER A 79 -7.58 -8.43 28.69
CA SER A 79 -6.72 -9.42 28.01
C SER A 79 -6.85 -9.30 26.48
N SER A 80 -5.91 -9.92 25.76
CA SER A 80 -5.90 -9.93 24.29
C SER A 80 -7.14 -10.59 23.68
N ASN A 81 -7.86 -11.43 24.45
CA ASN A 81 -9.03 -12.16 24.00
C ASN A 81 -10.21 -11.92 24.93
N VAL A 82 -11.20 -11.17 24.48
CA VAL A 82 -12.41 -10.85 25.26
C VAL A 82 -13.66 -10.99 24.40
N SER A 83 -14.76 -11.33 25.04
CA SER A 83 -16.10 -11.32 24.43
C SER A 83 -16.85 -10.10 24.97
N CYS A 84 -17.14 -9.15 24.12
CA CYS A 84 -17.83 -7.90 24.47
C CYS A 84 -19.04 -7.65 23.57
N HIS A 85 -20.00 -6.88 24.06
CA HIS A 85 -21.09 -6.36 23.24
C HIS A 85 -20.61 -5.14 22.45
N VAL A 86 -20.77 -5.19 21.12
CA VAL A 86 -20.28 -4.18 20.19
C VAL A 86 -21.43 -3.62 19.36
N GLU A 87 -21.54 -2.31 19.33
CA GLU A 87 -22.44 -1.58 18.44
C GLU A 87 -21.62 -0.78 17.44
N GLY A 88 -21.87 -0.94 16.14
CA GLY A 88 -21.07 -0.26 15.14
C GLY A 88 -21.69 -0.25 13.75
N GLN A 89 -20.93 0.30 12.82
CA GLN A 89 -21.26 0.30 11.39
C GLN A 89 -20.40 -0.71 10.64
N ILE A 90 -21.05 -1.50 9.80
CA ILE A 90 -20.37 -2.41 8.89
C ILE A 90 -19.90 -1.61 7.68
N LYS A 91 -18.62 -1.74 7.35
CA LYS A 91 -18.04 -1.29 6.09
C LYS A 91 -17.51 -2.49 5.32
N VAL A 92 -17.95 -2.59 4.09
CA VAL A 92 -17.47 -3.58 3.12
C VAL A 92 -16.66 -2.81 2.10
N ASP A 93 -15.39 -3.12 1.99
CA ASP A 93 -14.49 -2.53 1.00
C ASP A 93 -14.54 -3.38 -0.26
N SER A 94 -15.20 -2.86 -1.30
CA SER A 94 -15.32 -3.53 -2.60
C SER A 94 -14.02 -3.47 -3.42
N ASP A 95 -13.14 -2.52 -3.10
CA ASP A 95 -11.93 -2.26 -3.89
C ASP A 95 -10.72 -3.06 -3.39
N PHE A 96 -10.75 -3.53 -2.15
CA PHE A 96 -9.70 -4.33 -1.53
C PHE A 96 -10.21 -5.70 -1.05
N ASN A 97 -10.18 -6.71 -1.92
CA ASN A 97 -10.42 -8.13 -1.59
C ASN A 97 -11.69 -8.40 -0.75
N ASN A 98 -12.76 -7.63 -0.93
CA ASN A 98 -13.98 -7.77 -0.14
C ASN A 98 -13.73 -7.74 1.38
N ALA A 99 -12.79 -6.94 1.83
CA ALA A 99 -12.46 -6.84 3.26
C ALA A 99 -13.66 -6.31 4.03
N ILE A 100 -14.07 -7.04 5.07
CA ILE A 100 -15.16 -6.64 5.95
C ILE A 100 -14.56 -6.01 7.20
N SER A 101 -15.05 -4.83 7.55
CA SER A 101 -14.67 -4.15 8.78
C SER A 101 -15.89 -3.62 9.53
N ILE A 102 -15.79 -3.58 10.85
CA ILE A 102 -16.78 -2.95 11.72
C ILE A 102 -16.13 -1.75 12.38
N ILE A 103 -16.70 -0.58 12.16
CA ILE A 103 -16.35 0.62 12.92
C ILE A 103 -17.28 0.68 14.12
N ALA A 104 -16.78 0.27 15.27
CA ALA A 104 -17.54 0.31 16.51
C ALA A 104 -17.78 1.76 16.93
N LYS A 105 -19.04 2.08 17.24
CA LYS A 105 -19.45 3.34 17.86
C LYS A 105 -19.38 3.25 19.38
N LYS A 106 -19.66 2.05 19.91
CA LYS A 106 -19.66 1.75 21.34
C LYS A 106 -19.20 0.32 21.54
N ILE A 107 -18.32 0.12 22.53
CA ILE A 107 -18.01 -1.18 23.10
C ILE A 107 -18.41 -1.09 24.55
N ASP A 108 -19.33 -1.97 24.98
CA ASP A 108 -19.77 -2.00 26.37
C ASP A 108 -18.75 -2.79 27.20
N LEU A 109 -17.89 -2.06 27.92
CA LEU A 109 -16.84 -2.64 28.75
C LEU A 109 -17.41 -3.48 29.91
N ASN A 110 -18.61 -3.14 30.42
CA ASN A 110 -19.23 -3.89 31.49
C ASN A 110 -19.74 -5.27 31.01
N SER A 111 -19.99 -5.40 29.71
CA SER A 111 -20.39 -6.66 29.09
C SER A 111 -19.20 -7.56 28.75
N CYS A 112 -17.97 -7.03 28.85
CA CYS A 112 -16.77 -7.76 28.50
C CYS A 112 -16.47 -8.89 29.50
N SER A 113 -16.38 -10.11 29.00
CA SER A 113 -15.89 -11.26 29.76
C SER A 113 -14.57 -11.73 29.15
N GLN A 114 -13.61 -12.06 30.00
CA GLN A 114 -12.41 -12.75 29.55
C GLN A 114 -12.80 -14.12 29.02
N ILE A 115 -12.26 -14.46 27.87
CA ILE A 115 -12.35 -15.84 27.36
C ILE A 115 -11.23 -16.60 28.06
N ASP A 116 -11.50 -17.16 29.22
CA ASP A 116 -10.61 -18.04 29.96
C ASP A 116 -10.49 -19.37 29.22
N SER A 117 -9.77 -19.39 28.14
CA SER A 117 -9.38 -20.62 27.51
C SER A 117 -7.91 -20.92 27.86
N TYR A 118 -7.68 -22.09 28.45
CA TYR A 118 -6.34 -22.69 28.54
C TYR A 118 -5.89 -23.21 27.16
N SER A 119 -6.29 -22.50 26.10
CA SER A 119 -5.88 -22.81 24.74
C SER A 119 -4.41 -22.43 24.54
N ILE A 120 -3.74 -23.15 23.65
CA ILE A 120 -2.35 -22.86 23.26
C ILE A 120 -2.24 -21.40 22.79
N ASP A 121 -3.25 -20.91 22.05
CA ASP A 121 -3.30 -19.52 21.58
C ASP A 121 -3.26 -18.53 22.75
N SER A 122 -4.05 -18.75 23.81
CA SER A 122 -4.09 -17.81 24.95
C SER A 122 -2.78 -17.83 25.76
N ILE A 123 -2.10 -18.96 25.85
CA ILE A 123 -0.79 -19.08 26.49
C ILE A 123 0.24 -18.30 25.69
N ILE A 124 0.27 -18.46 24.37
CA ILE A 124 1.21 -17.79 23.49
C ILE A 124 0.95 -16.29 23.47
N GLU A 125 -0.29 -15.84 23.39
CA GLU A 125 -0.60 -14.40 23.41
C GLU A 125 -0.20 -13.75 24.75
N ARG A 126 -0.40 -14.42 25.88
CA ARG A 126 0.12 -13.96 27.19
C ARG A 126 1.64 -13.85 27.19
N HIS A 127 2.33 -14.85 26.62
CA HIS A 127 3.79 -14.83 26.53
C HIS A 127 4.28 -13.74 25.57
N LYS A 128 3.59 -13.50 24.43
CA LYS A 128 3.89 -12.36 23.54
C LYS A 128 3.77 -11.03 24.27
N ALA A 129 2.71 -10.83 25.04
CA ALA A 129 2.51 -9.62 25.82
C ALA A 129 3.61 -9.42 26.88
N PHE A 130 3.98 -10.50 27.59
CA PHE A 130 5.10 -10.49 28.53
C PHE A 130 6.42 -10.14 27.83
N SER A 131 6.70 -10.81 26.70
CA SER A 131 7.92 -10.57 25.90
C SER A 131 8.00 -9.14 25.38
N LEU A 132 6.86 -8.58 24.93
CA LEU A 132 6.78 -7.19 24.50
C LEU A 132 7.14 -6.22 25.62
N MET A 133 6.59 -6.43 26.83
CA MET A 133 6.88 -5.61 27.98
C MET A 133 8.38 -5.67 28.34
N ARG A 134 8.98 -6.86 28.37
CA ARG A 134 10.38 -7.07 28.67
C ARG A 134 11.31 -6.41 27.63
N LEU A 135 11.05 -6.64 26.34
CA LEU A 135 11.82 -6.03 25.26
C LEU A 135 11.72 -4.50 25.30
N LYS A 136 10.53 -3.94 25.49
CA LYS A 136 10.32 -2.49 25.59
C LYS A 136 11.09 -1.86 26.74
N GLN A 137 11.23 -2.58 27.85
CA GLN A 137 11.90 -2.08 29.04
C GLN A 137 13.43 -2.14 28.94
N TYR A 138 13.99 -3.16 28.27
CA TYR A 138 15.42 -3.48 28.39
C TYR A 138 16.22 -3.42 27.08
N SER A 139 15.55 -3.46 25.92
CA SER A 139 16.23 -3.53 24.61
C SER A 139 16.08 -2.25 23.80
N PRO A 140 17.17 -1.69 23.28
CA PRO A 140 17.06 -0.68 22.22
C PRO A 140 16.50 -1.34 20.95
N ASN A 141 15.84 -0.56 20.10
CA ASN A 141 15.22 -1.03 18.84
C ASN A 141 14.31 -2.27 19.02
N TRP A 142 13.66 -2.37 20.18
CA TRP A 142 12.79 -3.48 20.56
C TRP A 142 11.67 -3.74 19.53
N GLN A 143 11.20 -2.68 18.84
CA GLN A 143 10.15 -2.76 17.82
C GLN A 143 10.55 -3.72 16.69
N ASN A 144 11.79 -3.56 16.19
CA ASN A 144 12.31 -4.39 15.10
C ASN A 144 12.56 -5.83 15.56
N THR A 145 13.11 -6.01 16.77
CA THR A 145 13.30 -7.33 17.38
C THR A 145 11.96 -8.06 17.54
N TYR A 146 10.95 -7.36 18.05
CA TYR A 146 9.60 -7.93 18.23
C TYR A 146 8.97 -8.29 16.89
N ALA A 147 9.09 -7.41 15.88
CA ALA A 147 8.55 -7.66 14.54
C ALA A 147 9.18 -8.88 13.87
N MET A 148 10.51 -9.05 13.95
CA MET A 148 11.19 -10.21 13.36
C MET A 148 10.80 -11.54 14.00
N ILE A 149 10.46 -11.56 15.30
CA ILE A 149 10.07 -12.77 16.02
C ILE A 149 8.57 -13.09 15.86
N THR A 150 7.72 -12.06 15.90
CA THR A 150 6.25 -12.25 15.91
C THR A 150 5.57 -11.97 14.57
N GLY A 151 6.25 -11.26 13.67
CA GLY A 151 5.66 -10.72 12.44
C GLY A 151 4.83 -9.45 12.65
N ASP A 152 4.74 -8.94 13.89
CA ASP A 152 3.94 -7.75 14.19
C ASP A 152 4.75 -6.46 14.00
N VAL A 153 4.58 -5.83 12.86
CA VAL A 153 5.24 -4.56 12.50
C VAL A 153 4.50 -3.31 13.03
N SER A 154 3.45 -3.49 13.81
CA SER A 154 2.57 -2.37 14.22
C SER A 154 3.24 -1.34 15.13
N TYR A 155 4.34 -1.69 15.75
CA TYR A 155 5.12 -0.82 16.64
C TYR A 155 6.26 -0.08 15.94
N ILE A 156 6.53 -0.42 14.68
CA ILE A 156 7.56 0.25 13.88
C ILE A 156 6.97 1.53 13.31
N ASP A 157 7.79 2.56 13.21
CA ASP A 157 7.38 3.81 12.59
C ASP A 157 6.92 3.60 11.14
N GLN A 158 5.78 4.18 10.81
CA GLN A 158 5.14 4.01 9.51
C GLN A 158 6.04 4.50 8.36
N LYS A 159 6.83 5.54 8.60
CA LYS A 159 7.76 6.08 7.62
C LYS A 159 8.87 5.08 7.29
N SER A 160 9.41 4.42 8.31
CA SER A 160 10.41 3.35 8.15
C SER A 160 9.84 2.16 7.37
N ILE A 161 8.61 1.74 7.69
CA ILE A 161 7.92 0.66 6.96
C ILE A 161 7.73 1.03 5.47
N GLU A 162 7.37 2.27 5.18
CA GLU A 162 7.18 2.70 3.80
C GLU A 162 8.49 2.75 3.04
N LEU A 163 9.54 3.23 3.68
CA LEU A 163 10.88 3.22 3.11
C LEU A 163 11.37 1.80 2.81
N ASP A 164 11.17 0.85 3.72
CA ASP A 164 11.49 -0.55 3.49
C ASP A 164 10.71 -1.17 2.33
N LYS A 165 9.44 -0.79 2.18
CA LYS A 165 8.63 -1.17 1.01
C LYS A 165 9.14 -0.56 -0.28
N GLU A 166 9.59 0.69 -0.22
CA GLU A 166 10.15 1.40 -1.37
C GLU A 166 11.47 0.81 -1.84
N ILE A 167 12.34 0.44 -0.90
CA ILE A 167 13.60 -0.25 -1.17
C ILE A 167 13.36 -1.72 -1.58
N GLY A 168 12.19 -2.30 -1.23
CA GLY A 168 11.84 -3.69 -1.53
C GLY A 168 12.36 -4.69 -0.51
N ILE A 169 12.72 -4.25 0.70
CA ILE A 169 13.27 -5.09 1.79
C ILE A 169 12.24 -5.40 2.89
N TYR A 170 11.05 -4.82 2.84
CA TYR A 170 9.99 -5.03 3.85
C TYR A 170 9.71 -6.51 4.16
N HIS A 171 9.84 -7.39 3.16
CA HIS A 171 9.66 -8.83 3.32
C HIS A 171 10.72 -9.50 4.21
N LEU A 172 11.84 -8.83 4.49
CA LEU A 172 12.89 -9.31 5.41
C LEU A 172 12.56 -8.94 6.87
N LEU A 173 11.80 -7.87 7.07
CA LEU A 173 11.28 -7.47 8.38
C LEU A 173 10.05 -8.31 8.75
N ALA A 174 9.17 -8.55 7.78
CA ALA A 174 8.09 -9.51 7.93
C ALA A 174 8.66 -10.94 8.01
N VAL A 175 7.95 -11.85 8.69
CA VAL A 175 8.43 -13.23 8.84
C VAL A 175 8.56 -13.92 7.49
N SER A 176 9.74 -14.38 7.18
CA SER A 176 10.11 -15.03 5.92
C SER A 176 10.60 -16.46 6.11
N SER A 177 10.74 -17.18 4.99
CA SER A 177 11.31 -18.54 4.99
C SER A 177 12.75 -18.58 5.51
N SER A 178 13.52 -17.50 5.37
CA SER A 178 14.90 -17.42 5.90
C SER A 178 14.92 -17.51 7.43
N HIS A 179 13.95 -16.93 8.13
CA HIS A 179 13.83 -17.03 9.60
C HIS A 179 13.68 -18.50 10.05
N VAL A 180 12.85 -19.28 9.35
CA VAL A 180 12.66 -20.71 9.62
C VAL A 180 13.97 -21.49 9.45
N VAL A 181 14.71 -21.20 8.37
CA VAL A 181 16.00 -21.84 8.09
C VAL A 181 17.04 -21.47 9.15
N VAL A 182 17.12 -20.21 9.55
CA VAL A 182 18.08 -19.74 10.57
C VAL A 182 17.79 -20.40 11.92
N ILE A 183 16.53 -20.43 12.37
CA ILE A 183 16.14 -21.11 13.62
C ILE A 183 16.55 -22.58 13.59
N ALA A 184 16.18 -23.30 12.52
CA ALA A 184 16.52 -24.71 12.39
C ALA A 184 18.04 -24.94 12.35
N SER A 185 18.79 -24.07 11.67
CA SER A 185 20.26 -24.16 11.57
C SER A 185 20.95 -23.92 12.90
N ILE A 186 20.49 -22.96 13.70
CA ILE A 186 21.03 -22.68 15.03
C ILE A 186 20.87 -23.90 15.93
N PHE A 187 19.67 -24.47 16.03
CA PHE A 187 19.44 -25.66 16.87
C PHE A 187 20.16 -26.90 16.34
N TYR A 188 20.18 -27.08 15.02
CA TYR A 188 20.95 -28.18 14.42
C TYR A 188 22.43 -28.08 14.77
N PHE A 189 23.04 -26.87 14.64
CA PHE A 189 24.45 -26.65 14.98
C PHE A 189 24.74 -26.90 16.46
N ILE A 190 23.91 -26.35 17.36
CA ILE A 190 24.05 -26.53 18.80
C ILE A 190 23.96 -28.00 19.17
N PHE A 191 22.92 -28.70 18.75
CA PHE A 191 22.67 -30.09 19.11
C PHE A 191 23.73 -31.04 18.53
N ASN A 192 24.19 -30.78 17.32
CA ASN A 192 25.28 -31.52 16.70
C ASN A 192 26.59 -31.31 17.48
N ARG A 193 26.84 -30.10 18.02
CA ARG A 193 28.03 -29.81 18.84
C ARG A 193 28.03 -30.59 20.15
N PHE A 194 26.87 -30.86 20.72
CA PHE A 194 26.70 -31.68 21.93
C PHE A 194 26.48 -33.16 21.61
N SER A 195 26.65 -33.60 20.36
CA SER A 195 26.50 -34.98 19.92
C SER A 195 25.10 -35.55 20.24
N ILE A 196 24.07 -34.73 20.25
CA ILE A 196 22.70 -35.16 20.48
C ILE A 196 22.21 -36.00 19.27
N PRO A 197 21.56 -37.15 19.52
CA PRO A 197 21.06 -38.00 18.44
C PRO A 197 20.19 -37.25 17.43
N LEU A 198 20.41 -37.54 16.14
CA LEU A 198 19.73 -36.83 15.04
C LEU A 198 18.19 -36.89 15.12
N PHE A 199 17.64 -37.97 15.63
CA PHE A 199 16.20 -38.13 15.85
C PHE A 199 15.68 -37.08 16.85
N ILE A 200 16.35 -36.91 17.99
CA ILE A 200 15.98 -35.94 19.02
C ILE A 200 16.14 -34.52 18.47
N THR A 201 17.25 -34.25 17.75
CA THR A 201 17.49 -32.96 17.09
C THR A 201 16.36 -32.59 16.13
N LYS A 202 15.96 -33.52 15.27
CA LYS A 202 14.85 -33.28 14.33
C LYS A 202 13.52 -33.04 15.05
N ALA A 203 13.18 -33.85 16.04
CA ALA A 203 11.97 -33.70 16.82
C ALA A 203 11.90 -32.35 17.52
N PHE A 204 13.00 -31.91 18.12
CA PHE A 204 13.09 -30.64 18.79
C PHE A 204 12.96 -29.45 17.80
N ILE A 205 13.63 -29.53 16.66
CA ILE A 205 13.53 -28.48 15.62
C ILE A 205 12.06 -28.37 15.14
N ILE A 206 11.42 -29.48 14.82
CA ILE A 206 10.02 -29.49 14.39
C ILE A 206 9.13 -28.87 15.46
N PHE A 207 9.28 -29.25 16.72
CA PHE A 207 8.53 -28.70 17.84
C PHE A 207 8.73 -27.17 17.96
N THR A 208 9.98 -26.70 17.91
CA THR A 208 10.30 -25.27 17.96
C THR A 208 9.69 -24.49 16.78
N LEU A 209 9.74 -25.06 15.58
CA LEU A 209 9.15 -24.43 14.40
C LEU A 209 7.63 -24.36 14.50
N PHE A 210 6.95 -25.33 15.10
CA PHE A 210 5.51 -25.24 15.35
C PHE A 210 5.17 -24.16 16.38
N ILE A 211 5.96 -24.00 17.45
CA ILE A 211 5.80 -22.87 18.37
C ILE A 211 5.99 -21.56 17.60
N PHE A 212 6.99 -21.47 16.74
CA PHE A 212 7.24 -20.29 15.92
C PHE A 212 6.06 -20.00 14.96
N ALA A 213 5.37 -21.02 14.41
CA ALA A 213 4.16 -20.81 13.62
C ALA A 213 3.05 -20.10 14.41
N TYR A 214 2.84 -20.47 15.68
CA TYR A 214 1.91 -19.77 16.57
C TYR A 214 2.36 -18.34 16.87
N TYR A 215 3.66 -18.13 17.10
CA TYR A 215 4.21 -16.79 17.32
C TYR A 215 3.99 -15.85 16.15
N THR A 216 4.04 -16.39 14.94
CA THR A 216 3.86 -15.62 13.69
C THR A 216 2.41 -15.61 13.19
N ASN A 217 1.47 -16.05 14.02
CA ASN A 217 0.05 -16.16 13.65
C ASN A 217 -0.16 -16.93 12.34
N PHE A 218 0.59 -18.00 12.13
CA PHE A 218 0.57 -18.84 10.93
C PHE A 218 0.76 -18.05 9.64
N ALA A 219 1.64 -17.06 9.65
CA ALA A 219 1.97 -16.27 8.45
C ALA A 219 2.24 -17.21 7.26
N PRO A 220 1.58 -17.05 6.10
CA PRO A 220 1.61 -18.05 5.01
C PRO A 220 3.01 -18.41 4.52
N SER A 221 3.94 -17.44 4.49
CA SER A 221 5.33 -17.63 4.09
C SER A 221 6.12 -18.52 5.07
N ALA A 222 5.93 -18.29 6.39
CA ALA A 222 6.53 -19.10 7.43
C ALA A 222 5.92 -20.49 7.48
N LEU A 223 4.58 -20.57 7.45
CA LEU A 223 3.84 -21.85 7.51
C LEU A 223 4.27 -22.79 6.38
N ARG A 224 4.37 -22.28 5.14
CA ARG A 224 4.91 -23.07 4.02
C ARG A 224 6.30 -23.61 4.32
N ALA A 225 7.22 -22.75 4.79
CA ALA A 225 8.60 -23.17 5.07
C ALA A 225 8.69 -24.19 6.21
N ILE A 226 7.90 -23.99 7.27
CA ILE A 226 7.82 -24.91 8.42
C ILE A 226 7.30 -26.27 7.96
N LEU A 227 6.20 -26.32 7.22
CA LEU A 227 5.63 -27.56 6.72
C LEU A 227 6.57 -28.29 5.77
N CYS A 228 7.17 -27.57 4.80
CA CYS A 228 8.15 -28.18 3.88
C CYS A 228 9.36 -28.74 4.63
N MET A 229 9.94 -28.00 5.57
CA MET A 229 11.09 -28.44 6.34
C MET A 229 10.73 -29.64 7.24
N SER A 230 9.58 -29.59 7.91
CA SER A 230 9.12 -30.69 8.76
C SER A 230 8.91 -31.99 7.94
N LEU A 231 8.29 -31.89 6.76
CA LEU A 231 8.12 -33.06 5.89
C LEU A 231 9.46 -33.63 5.40
N VAL A 232 10.41 -32.77 5.01
CA VAL A 232 11.77 -33.22 4.63
C VAL A 232 12.50 -33.90 5.77
N MET A 233 12.29 -33.45 7.02
CA MET A 233 12.90 -34.08 8.20
C MET A 233 12.25 -35.40 8.62
N ILE A 234 10.92 -35.56 8.40
CA ILE A 234 10.16 -36.74 8.81
C ILE A 234 10.19 -37.82 7.73
N LEU A 235 9.99 -37.43 6.46
CA LEU A 235 9.82 -38.38 5.38
C LEU A 235 11.18 -38.94 4.90
N PRO A 236 11.33 -40.28 4.82
CA PRO A 236 12.45 -40.89 4.13
C PRO A 236 12.47 -40.53 2.64
N LYS A 237 13.67 -40.39 2.06
CA LYS A 237 13.85 -39.99 0.63
C LYS A 237 13.12 -40.88 -0.36
N ARG A 238 12.75 -42.13 0.00
CA ARG A 238 11.96 -43.04 -0.85
C ARG A 238 10.54 -42.55 -1.13
N PHE A 239 10.02 -41.60 -0.35
CA PHE A 239 8.63 -41.08 -0.50
C PHE A 239 8.53 -39.86 -1.37
N TYR A 240 9.65 -39.26 -1.79
CA TYR A 240 9.66 -38.11 -2.70
C TYR A 240 10.88 -38.15 -3.62
N HIS A 241 10.69 -37.79 -4.88
CA HIS A 241 11.76 -37.75 -5.88
C HIS A 241 12.50 -36.41 -5.88
N SER A 242 11.77 -35.35 -5.57
CA SER A 242 12.30 -33.98 -5.55
C SER A 242 11.69 -33.15 -4.41
N LEU A 243 12.32 -32.02 -4.10
CA LEU A 243 11.74 -31.05 -3.16
C LEU A 243 10.45 -30.41 -3.72
N LEU A 244 10.25 -30.45 -5.05
CA LEU A 244 8.99 -30.01 -5.67
C LEU A 244 7.81 -30.89 -5.26
N ASP A 245 8.00 -32.20 -5.04
CA ASP A 245 6.94 -33.08 -4.56
C ASP A 245 6.48 -32.66 -3.17
N ILE A 246 7.43 -32.33 -2.28
CA ILE A 246 7.13 -31.81 -0.95
C ILE A 246 6.38 -30.47 -1.04
N LEU A 247 6.85 -29.57 -1.90
CA LEU A 247 6.18 -28.28 -2.09
C LEU A 247 4.75 -28.46 -2.60
N ALA A 248 4.53 -29.39 -3.54
CA ALA A 248 3.21 -29.68 -4.08
C ALA A 248 2.26 -30.28 -3.02
N VAL A 249 2.75 -31.18 -2.17
CA VAL A 249 1.96 -31.74 -1.06
C VAL A 249 1.57 -30.66 -0.07
N VAL A 250 2.52 -29.75 0.30
CA VAL A 250 2.23 -28.64 1.21
C VAL A 250 1.24 -27.64 0.58
N PHE A 251 1.38 -27.37 -0.71
CA PHE A 251 0.44 -26.51 -1.45
C PHE A 251 -0.98 -27.07 -1.38
N LEU A 252 -1.15 -28.33 -1.75
CA LEU A 252 -2.45 -29.01 -1.73
C LEU A 252 -3.04 -29.05 -0.32
N PHE A 253 -2.24 -29.39 0.69
CA PHE A 253 -2.68 -29.42 2.08
C PHE A 253 -3.21 -28.05 2.53
N LEU A 254 -2.49 -26.97 2.25
CA LEU A 254 -2.91 -25.62 2.63
C LEU A 254 -4.17 -25.17 1.86
N CYS A 255 -4.28 -25.50 0.58
CA CYS A 255 -5.48 -25.19 -0.21
C CYS A 255 -6.72 -25.96 0.25
N ILE A 256 -6.55 -27.20 0.72
CA ILE A 256 -7.66 -28.02 1.25
C ILE A 256 -8.11 -27.49 2.62
N THR A 257 -7.16 -27.12 3.48
CA THR A 257 -7.47 -26.63 4.84
C THR A 257 -8.02 -25.22 4.85
N ASN A 258 -7.56 -24.36 3.93
CA ASN A 258 -8.01 -23.00 3.77
C ASN A 258 -7.98 -22.60 2.28
N PRO A 259 -9.08 -22.77 1.54
CA PRO A 259 -9.13 -22.44 0.11
C PRO A 259 -8.82 -20.97 -0.20
N ASP A 260 -9.17 -20.04 0.69
CA ASP A 260 -8.94 -18.61 0.49
C ASP A 260 -7.45 -18.21 0.59
N ILE A 261 -6.59 -19.11 1.07
CA ILE A 261 -5.15 -18.83 1.20
C ILE A 261 -4.49 -18.51 -0.16
N VAL A 262 -5.07 -19.01 -1.25
CA VAL A 262 -4.58 -18.78 -2.62
C VAL A 262 -4.68 -17.30 -3.00
N LEU A 263 -5.61 -16.57 -2.37
CA LEU A 263 -5.81 -15.14 -2.58
C LEU A 263 -4.85 -14.29 -1.74
N ASP A 264 -4.19 -14.88 -0.74
CA ASP A 264 -3.21 -14.17 0.07
C ASP A 264 -1.94 -13.88 -0.73
N ILE A 265 -1.57 -12.60 -0.79
CA ILE A 265 -0.43 -12.13 -1.58
C ILE A 265 0.89 -12.72 -1.07
N GLY A 266 1.05 -12.87 0.26
CA GLY A 266 2.23 -13.48 0.87
C GLY A 266 2.38 -14.97 0.51
N PHE A 267 1.25 -15.69 0.43
CA PHE A 267 1.21 -17.05 -0.06
C PHE A 267 1.66 -17.13 -1.52
N GLN A 268 1.11 -16.29 -2.40
CA GLN A 268 1.45 -16.25 -3.81
C GLN A 268 2.95 -15.99 -4.04
N PHE A 269 3.51 -14.97 -3.40
CA PHE A 269 4.94 -14.68 -3.46
C PHE A 269 5.77 -15.88 -2.95
N SER A 270 5.41 -16.39 -1.79
CA SER A 270 6.18 -17.43 -1.13
C SER A 270 6.24 -18.73 -1.96
N PHE A 271 5.09 -19.19 -2.46
CA PHE A 271 5.03 -20.42 -3.25
C PHE A 271 5.68 -20.24 -4.63
N LEU A 272 5.37 -19.17 -5.35
CA LEU A 272 5.85 -18.96 -6.71
C LEU A 272 7.38 -18.80 -6.75
N ILE A 273 7.93 -17.98 -5.87
CA ILE A 273 9.38 -17.79 -5.77
C ILE A 273 10.07 -19.10 -5.41
N THR A 274 9.55 -19.84 -4.42
CA THR A 274 10.13 -21.12 -3.99
C THR A 274 10.05 -22.17 -5.11
N PHE A 275 8.94 -22.25 -5.80
CA PHE A 275 8.76 -23.14 -6.95
C PHE A 275 9.84 -22.86 -8.01
N PHE A 276 10.10 -21.62 -8.36
CA PHE A 276 11.10 -21.26 -9.35
C PHE A 276 12.53 -21.54 -8.87
N ILE A 277 12.84 -21.29 -7.60
CA ILE A 277 14.14 -21.62 -7.02
C ILE A 277 14.37 -23.13 -7.03
N MET A 278 13.37 -23.94 -6.67
CA MET A 278 13.47 -25.40 -6.66
C MET A 278 13.59 -25.97 -8.09
N LEU A 279 12.87 -25.39 -9.04
CA LEU A 279 12.96 -25.76 -10.46
C LEU A 279 14.37 -25.54 -11.00
N CYS A 280 15.03 -24.45 -10.61
CA CYS A 280 16.39 -24.11 -11.01
C CYS A 280 17.47 -24.73 -10.10
N SER A 281 17.13 -25.56 -9.13
CA SER A 281 18.07 -26.12 -8.15
C SER A 281 19.27 -26.88 -8.78
N PRO A 282 19.20 -27.54 -9.95
CA PRO A 282 20.36 -28.18 -10.57
C PRO A 282 21.48 -27.20 -10.96
N VAL A 283 21.12 -25.93 -11.21
CA VAL A 283 22.09 -24.89 -11.60
C VAL A 283 23.00 -24.53 -10.43
N PHE A 284 22.45 -24.45 -9.21
CA PHE A 284 23.21 -24.08 -8.00
C PHE A 284 24.36 -25.03 -7.68
N LYS A 285 24.26 -26.30 -8.08
CA LYS A 285 25.32 -27.29 -7.89
C LYS A 285 26.54 -27.06 -8.79
N LYS A 286 26.42 -26.26 -9.85
CA LYS A 286 27.44 -26.06 -10.89
C LYS A 286 28.12 -24.70 -10.81
N ILE A 287 27.70 -23.81 -9.90
CA ILE A 287 28.16 -22.41 -9.85
C ILE A 287 28.74 -22.09 -8.47
N LYS A 288 29.61 -21.06 -8.42
CA LYS A 288 30.24 -20.58 -7.19
C LYS A 288 29.22 -19.93 -6.25
N PRO A 289 29.46 -19.87 -4.91
CA PRO A 289 28.51 -19.31 -3.94
C PRO A 289 28.04 -17.90 -4.28
N ILE A 290 28.93 -16.99 -4.70
CA ILE A 290 28.59 -15.61 -5.06
C ILE A 290 27.70 -15.56 -6.32
N GLN A 291 27.96 -16.46 -7.29
CA GLN A 291 27.11 -16.60 -8.46
C GLN A 291 25.72 -17.19 -8.09
N SER A 292 25.70 -18.09 -7.10
CA SER A 292 24.44 -18.64 -6.58
C SER A 292 23.56 -17.55 -5.96
N MET A 293 24.15 -16.60 -5.24
CA MET A 293 23.40 -15.45 -4.71
C MET A 293 22.79 -14.59 -5.82
N TYR A 294 23.58 -14.27 -6.87
CA TYR A 294 23.10 -13.53 -8.03
C TYR A 294 21.93 -14.25 -8.72
N VAL A 295 22.11 -15.56 -8.98
CA VAL A 295 21.07 -16.37 -9.66
C VAL A 295 19.81 -16.48 -8.77
N MET A 296 19.97 -16.67 -7.47
CA MET A 296 18.85 -16.74 -6.55
C MET A 296 18.05 -15.43 -6.52
N THR A 297 18.75 -14.29 -6.48
CA THR A 297 18.10 -12.97 -6.53
C THR A 297 17.40 -12.74 -7.88
N LEU A 298 18.02 -13.15 -8.98
CA LEU A 298 17.41 -13.07 -10.32
C LEU A 298 16.12 -13.93 -10.39
N ILE A 299 16.16 -15.18 -9.91
CA ILE A 299 15.00 -16.07 -9.89
C ILE A 299 13.89 -15.49 -8.99
N ALA A 300 14.26 -14.96 -7.82
CA ALA A 300 13.31 -14.32 -6.92
C ALA A 300 12.63 -13.11 -7.56
N GLN A 301 13.39 -12.29 -8.30
CA GLN A 301 12.84 -11.14 -9.03
C GLN A 301 11.91 -11.59 -10.17
N ILE A 302 12.27 -12.64 -10.90
CA ILE A 302 11.42 -13.25 -11.93
C ILE A 302 10.12 -13.78 -11.29
N GLY A 303 10.22 -14.50 -10.19
CA GLY A 303 9.05 -15.06 -9.48
C GLY A 303 8.16 -14.01 -8.86
N SER A 304 8.73 -12.93 -8.37
CA SER A 304 7.96 -11.82 -7.77
C SER A 304 7.28 -10.94 -8.81
N PHE A 305 7.79 -10.91 -10.05
CA PHE A 305 7.33 -10.02 -11.11
C PHE A 305 5.83 -10.14 -11.36
N LEU A 306 5.33 -11.37 -11.57
CA LEU A 306 3.92 -11.61 -11.89
C LEU A 306 2.98 -11.11 -10.79
N VAL A 307 3.30 -11.44 -9.54
CA VAL A 307 2.50 -11.05 -8.39
C VAL A 307 2.57 -9.53 -8.18
N SER A 308 3.76 -8.93 -8.31
CA SER A 308 3.95 -7.48 -8.18
C SER A 308 3.24 -6.71 -9.29
N ALA A 309 3.35 -7.15 -10.53
CA ALA A 309 2.70 -6.51 -11.67
C ALA A 309 1.17 -6.59 -11.56
N PHE A 310 0.63 -7.74 -11.16
CA PHE A 310 -0.81 -7.95 -11.04
C PHE A 310 -1.44 -7.21 -9.87
N HIS A 311 -0.85 -7.29 -8.66
CA HIS A 311 -1.44 -6.71 -7.46
C HIS A 311 -1.08 -5.25 -7.22
N PHE A 312 0.14 -4.84 -7.59
CA PHE A 312 0.67 -3.51 -7.28
C PHE A 312 0.89 -2.63 -8.52
N ASN A 313 0.71 -3.16 -9.72
CA ASN A 313 0.95 -2.47 -10.99
C ASN A 313 2.32 -1.79 -11.07
N GLN A 314 3.35 -2.39 -10.45
CA GLN A 314 4.70 -1.82 -10.40
C GLN A 314 5.79 -2.88 -10.41
N ILE A 315 6.96 -2.50 -10.93
CA ILE A 315 8.20 -3.28 -10.88
C ILE A 315 9.21 -2.51 -10.02
N GLN A 316 9.79 -3.19 -9.04
CA GLN A 316 10.85 -2.64 -8.19
C GLN A 316 12.22 -3.16 -8.65
N TRP A 317 12.92 -2.38 -9.47
CA TRP A 317 14.26 -2.73 -9.92
C TRP A 317 15.30 -2.72 -8.83
N ILE A 318 15.13 -1.80 -7.89
CA ILE A 318 16.03 -1.60 -6.77
C ILE A 318 16.10 -2.83 -5.86
N GLY A 319 15.00 -3.56 -5.70
CA GLY A 319 14.93 -4.78 -4.90
C GLY A 319 15.93 -5.85 -5.36
N PHE A 320 16.29 -5.87 -6.64
CA PHE A 320 17.30 -6.79 -7.16
C PHE A 320 18.68 -6.54 -6.53
N ILE A 321 19.09 -5.28 -6.44
CA ILE A 321 20.39 -4.89 -5.86
C ILE A 321 20.32 -4.88 -4.34
N ALA A 322 19.24 -4.34 -3.78
CA ALA A 322 19.05 -4.26 -2.32
C ALA A 322 19.04 -5.64 -1.67
N ASN A 323 18.32 -6.60 -2.25
CA ASN A 323 18.23 -7.95 -1.70
C ASN A 323 19.57 -8.69 -1.69
N PHE A 324 20.46 -8.41 -2.64
CA PHE A 324 21.81 -8.98 -2.63
C PHE A 324 22.60 -8.59 -1.38
N LEU A 325 22.37 -7.40 -0.84
CA LEU A 325 23.05 -6.87 0.33
C LEU A 325 22.28 -7.15 1.64
N PHE A 326 20.97 -6.91 1.63
CA PHE A 326 20.15 -6.98 2.83
C PHE A 326 19.78 -8.42 3.25
N ILE A 327 19.59 -9.37 2.31
CA ILE A 327 19.27 -10.76 2.67
C ILE A 327 20.36 -11.37 3.56
N PRO A 328 21.68 -11.31 3.21
CA PRO A 328 22.73 -11.80 4.09
C PRO A 328 22.77 -11.04 5.43
N PHE A 329 22.63 -9.72 5.39
CA PHE A 329 22.68 -8.89 6.60
C PHE A 329 21.57 -9.25 7.59
N TYR A 330 20.33 -9.40 7.11
CA TYR A 330 19.22 -9.84 7.96
C TYR A 330 19.40 -11.28 8.46
N SER A 331 19.77 -12.20 7.58
CA SER A 331 19.83 -13.63 7.92
C SER A 331 21.00 -14.01 8.84
N PHE A 332 22.16 -13.34 8.70
CA PHE A 332 23.35 -13.70 9.46
C PHE A 332 23.68 -12.74 10.61
N ILE A 333 23.10 -11.53 10.61
CA ILE A 333 23.40 -10.54 11.64
C ILE A 333 22.13 -10.18 12.42
N LEU A 334 21.15 -9.51 11.80
CA LEU A 334 20.02 -8.95 12.53
C LEU A 334 19.12 -10.02 13.17
N PHE A 335 18.75 -11.05 12.43
CA PHE A 335 17.83 -12.06 12.95
C PHE A 335 18.47 -12.96 14.03
N PRO A 336 19.71 -13.44 13.93
CA PRO A 336 20.39 -14.11 15.04
C PRO A 336 20.50 -13.23 16.30
N ILE A 337 20.84 -11.94 16.15
CA ILE A 337 20.85 -10.99 17.26
C ILE A 337 19.45 -10.86 17.87
N ALA A 338 18.40 -10.76 17.04
CA ALA A 338 17.02 -10.68 17.51
C ALA A 338 16.62 -11.92 18.32
N ILE A 339 17.01 -13.12 17.89
CA ILE A 339 16.77 -14.38 18.62
C ILE A 339 17.47 -14.35 19.98
N VAL A 340 18.76 -14.02 20.01
CA VAL A 340 19.55 -13.94 21.27
C VAL A 340 18.93 -12.91 22.21
N THR A 341 18.58 -11.74 21.69
CA THR A 341 17.95 -10.64 22.45
C THR A 341 16.61 -11.08 23.03
N PHE A 342 15.78 -11.71 22.19
CA PHE A 342 14.47 -12.19 22.61
C PHE A 342 14.58 -13.18 23.77
N PHE A 343 15.41 -14.21 23.66
CA PHE A 343 15.58 -15.21 24.71
C PHE A 343 16.28 -14.65 25.93
N TYR A 344 17.28 -13.80 25.78
CA TYR A 344 18.03 -13.22 26.89
C TYR A 344 17.09 -12.39 27.81
N TYR A 345 16.31 -11.51 27.23
CA TYR A 345 15.41 -10.63 27.99
C TYR A 345 14.15 -11.33 28.55
N GLN A 346 13.92 -12.61 28.29
CA GLN A 346 12.92 -13.37 29.05
C GLN A 346 13.36 -13.57 30.51
N PHE A 347 14.66 -13.77 30.75
CA PHE A 347 15.17 -14.21 32.05
C PHE A 347 16.03 -13.13 32.73
N PHE A 348 16.70 -12.29 31.96
CA PHE A 348 17.68 -11.34 32.48
C PHE A 348 17.25 -9.89 32.22
N ASN A 349 17.85 -8.98 32.98
CA ASN A 349 17.66 -7.54 32.82
C ASN A 349 18.67 -6.95 31.83
N THR A 350 18.79 -5.62 31.80
CA THR A 350 19.65 -4.88 30.87
C THR A 350 21.10 -5.45 30.80
N ASN A 351 21.56 -5.66 29.57
CA ASN A 351 22.91 -6.02 29.25
C ASN A 351 23.54 -4.96 28.32
N LEU A 352 24.55 -4.24 28.82
CA LEU A 352 25.16 -3.14 28.07
C LEU A 352 25.82 -3.59 26.77
N ILE A 353 26.49 -4.77 26.81
CA ILE A 353 27.20 -5.31 25.62
C ILE A 353 26.19 -5.71 24.56
N LEU A 354 25.14 -6.46 24.93
CA LEU A 354 24.10 -6.88 24.00
C LEU A 354 23.38 -5.68 23.40
N ASN A 355 23.03 -4.69 24.24
CA ASN A 355 22.40 -3.46 23.76
C ASN A 355 23.29 -2.70 22.79
N LYS A 356 24.60 -2.63 23.07
CA LYS A 356 25.54 -1.97 22.17
C LYS A 356 25.68 -2.69 20.83
N VAL A 357 25.64 -4.02 20.82
CA VAL A 357 25.62 -4.81 19.57
C VAL A 357 24.37 -4.55 18.76
N ILE A 358 23.20 -4.47 19.42
CA ILE A 358 21.93 -4.13 18.76
C ILE A 358 22.00 -2.72 18.15
N GLU A 359 22.41 -1.72 18.94
CA GLU A 359 22.53 -0.33 18.48
C GLU A 359 23.44 -0.21 17.25
N ILE A 360 24.63 -0.83 17.29
CA ILE A 360 25.58 -0.81 16.18
C ILE A 360 24.97 -1.48 14.94
N SER A 361 24.31 -2.62 15.11
CA SER A 361 23.72 -3.34 13.99
C SER A 361 22.62 -2.53 13.30
N TYR A 362 21.74 -1.86 14.07
CA TYR A 362 20.72 -0.99 13.50
C TYR A 362 21.30 0.34 13.00
N TRP A 363 22.36 0.87 13.63
CA TRP A 363 23.08 2.01 13.09
C TRP A 363 23.66 1.71 11.70
N VAL A 364 24.26 0.53 11.51
CA VAL A 364 24.74 0.08 10.18
C VAL A 364 23.58 0.00 9.19
N HIS A 365 22.45 -0.58 9.60
CA HIS A 365 21.25 -0.66 8.75
C HIS A 365 20.76 0.73 8.32
N ASP A 366 20.48 1.61 9.28
CA ASP A 366 19.78 2.87 9.07
C ASP A 366 20.69 3.97 8.49
N THR A 367 21.98 3.96 8.87
CA THR A 367 22.91 5.06 8.52
C THR A 367 23.82 4.71 7.35
N LEU A 368 24.17 3.43 7.15
CA LEU A 368 25.05 3.03 6.05
C LEU A 368 24.31 2.38 4.90
N LEU A 369 23.45 1.37 5.18
CA LEU A 369 22.84 0.57 4.12
C LEU A 369 21.63 1.25 3.47
N VAL A 370 20.68 1.70 4.27
CA VAL A 370 19.43 2.31 3.78
C VAL A 370 19.68 3.57 2.92
N PRO A 371 20.57 4.52 3.30
CA PRO A 371 20.80 5.73 2.51
C PRO A 371 21.36 5.48 1.11
N ILE A 372 22.10 4.38 0.90
CA ILE A 372 22.59 3.99 -0.44
C ILE A 372 21.41 3.83 -1.43
N PHE A 373 20.28 3.34 -0.93
CA PHE A 373 19.13 3.00 -1.76
C PHE A 373 18.05 4.08 -1.80
N ILE A 374 18.02 5.03 -0.86
CA ILE A 374 17.00 6.10 -0.83
C ILE A 374 16.97 6.88 -2.15
N ASN A 375 18.12 7.27 -2.66
CA ASN A 375 18.21 8.04 -3.92
C ASN A 375 17.86 7.21 -5.17
N LEU A 376 17.81 5.90 -5.04
CA LEU A 376 17.48 4.98 -6.11
C LEU A 376 16.01 4.54 -6.11
N THR A 377 15.20 4.97 -5.13
CA THR A 377 13.76 4.63 -5.05
C THR A 377 12.96 5.12 -6.25
N THR A 378 13.47 6.11 -6.98
CA THR A 378 12.90 6.59 -8.25
C THR A 378 12.99 5.57 -9.40
N LEU A 379 13.80 4.52 -9.26
CA LEU A 379 13.92 3.42 -10.26
C LEU A 379 12.75 2.44 -10.23
N ARG A 380 11.61 2.84 -9.69
CA ARG A 380 10.35 2.09 -9.76
C ARG A 380 9.64 2.41 -11.08
N TRP A 381 9.16 1.37 -11.72
CA TRP A 381 8.37 1.52 -12.94
C TRP A 381 6.94 1.04 -12.70
N PHE A 382 5.98 1.88 -13.08
CA PHE A 382 4.58 1.52 -13.04
C PHE A 382 4.23 0.76 -14.32
N VAL A 383 3.73 -0.45 -14.12
CA VAL A 383 3.47 -1.40 -15.24
C VAL A 383 2.15 -1.10 -15.92
N GLY A 384 1.17 -0.56 -15.20
CA GLY A 384 -0.20 -0.41 -15.70
C GLY A 384 -1.05 -1.68 -15.52
N ASP A 385 -2.30 -1.63 -15.97
CA ASP A 385 -3.21 -2.76 -15.90
C ASP A 385 -2.83 -3.83 -16.93
N MET A 386 -2.73 -5.07 -16.47
CA MET A 386 -2.45 -6.24 -17.31
C MET A 386 -3.75 -6.90 -17.75
N ASN A 387 -4.02 -6.89 -19.04
CA ASN A 387 -5.10 -7.69 -19.61
C ASN A 387 -4.70 -9.18 -19.73
N ASN A 388 -5.69 -10.05 -19.95
CA ASN A 388 -5.45 -11.50 -20.02
C ASN A 388 -4.40 -11.90 -21.08
N THR A 389 -4.34 -11.21 -22.21
CA THR A 389 -3.37 -11.47 -23.28
C THR A 389 -1.94 -11.17 -22.82
N LEU A 390 -1.75 -10.02 -22.16
CA LEU A 390 -0.46 -9.65 -21.57
C LEU A 390 -0.05 -10.60 -20.44
N LEU A 391 -1.02 -11.06 -19.63
CA LEU A 391 -0.77 -12.04 -18.57
C LEU A 391 -0.22 -13.35 -19.16
N ILE A 392 -0.85 -13.89 -20.22
CA ILE A 392 -0.39 -15.10 -20.91
C ILE A 392 1.00 -14.88 -21.53
N GLY A 393 1.20 -13.75 -22.21
CA GLY A 393 2.50 -13.39 -22.77
C GLY A 393 3.60 -13.28 -21.70
N THR A 394 3.26 -12.73 -20.54
CA THR A 394 4.16 -12.62 -19.39
C THR A 394 4.53 -13.99 -18.84
N LEU A 395 3.57 -14.90 -18.70
CA LEU A 395 3.85 -16.28 -18.28
C LEU A 395 4.81 -16.99 -19.25
N PHE A 396 4.57 -16.86 -20.55
CA PHE A 396 5.48 -17.42 -21.56
C PHE A 396 6.89 -16.83 -21.47
N TRP A 397 6.99 -15.53 -21.30
CA TRP A 397 8.25 -14.82 -21.10
C TRP A 397 9.00 -15.29 -19.85
N LEU A 398 8.29 -15.49 -18.70
CA LEU A 398 8.88 -16.03 -17.48
C LEU A 398 9.41 -17.45 -17.67
N VAL A 399 8.68 -18.32 -18.38
CA VAL A 399 9.11 -19.68 -18.70
C VAL A 399 10.36 -19.67 -19.58
N LEU A 400 10.44 -18.77 -20.57
CA LEU A 400 11.65 -18.59 -21.41
C LEU A 400 12.87 -18.21 -20.56
N MET A 401 12.70 -17.28 -19.63
CA MET A 401 13.79 -16.88 -18.74
C MET A 401 14.29 -18.04 -17.86
N LEU A 402 13.37 -18.81 -17.29
CA LEU A 402 13.72 -19.99 -16.49
C LEU A 402 14.46 -21.04 -17.34
N ALA A 403 14.02 -21.25 -18.59
CA ALA A 403 14.71 -22.14 -19.51
C ALA A 403 16.13 -21.68 -19.81
N LEU A 404 16.37 -20.37 -19.98
CA LEU A 404 17.71 -19.82 -20.14
C LEU A 404 18.58 -20.00 -18.90
N ILE A 405 18.02 -19.81 -17.71
CA ILE A 405 18.74 -20.04 -16.45
C ILE A 405 19.15 -21.51 -16.32
N THR A 406 18.23 -22.44 -16.57
CA THR A 406 18.51 -23.90 -16.47
C THR A 406 19.58 -24.36 -17.48
N GLN A 407 19.71 -23.68 -18.62
CA GLN A 407 20.79 -23.89 -19.58
C GLN A 407 22.12 -23.20 -19.20
N GLY A 408 22.17 -22.49 -18.07
CA GLY A 408 23.37 -21.75 -17.67
C GLY A 408 23.58 -20.40 -18.38
N LYS A 409 22.61 -19.95 -19.21
CA LYS A 409 22.67 -18.70 -19.98
C LYS A 409 22.13 -17.50 -19.15
N MET A 410 22.71 -17.25 -18.01
CA MET A 410 22.20 -16.27 -17.04
C MET A 410 22.19 -14.84 -17.55
N LYS A 411 23.27 -14.42 -18.26
CA LYS A 411 23.35 -13.08 -18.87
C LYS A 411 22.19 -12.84 -19.86
N ASN A 412 21.90 -13.86 -20.69
CA ASN A 412 20.81 -13.78 -21.65
C ASN A 412 19.44 -13.71 -20.95
N SER A 413 19.25 -14.46 -19.87
CA SER A 413 18.03 -14.38 -19.04
C SER A 413 17.84 -12.97 -18.44
N THR A 414 18.90 -12.35 -17.92
CA THR A 414 18.85 -10.98 -17.40
C THR A 414 18.48 -9.97 -18.50
N ILE A 415 19.08 -10.09 -19.67
CA ILE A 415 18.76 -9.20 -20.82
C ILE A 415 17.29 -9.37 -21.22
N VAL A 416 16.84 -10.62 -21.37
CA VAL A 416 15.44 -10.93 -21.71
C VAL A 416 14.49 -10.40 -20.63
N PHE A 417 14.88 -10.48 -19.36
CA PHE A 417 14.10 -9.92 -18.25
C PHE A 417 13.93 -8.39 -18.38
N ILE A 418 15.02 -7.67 -18.60
CA ILE A 418 15.00 -6.21 -18.75
C ILE A 418 14.16 -5.81 -19.97
N LEU A 419 14.44 -6.42 -21.14
CA LEU A 419 13.73 -6.09 -22.38
C LEU A 419 12.23 -6.39 -22.28
N GLY A 420 11.87 -7.53 -21.72
CA GLY A 420 10.46 -7.89 -21.51
C GLY A 420 9.74 -6.96 -20.53
N SER A 421 10.41 -6.57 -19.46
CA SER A 421 9.84 -5.59 -18.49
C SER A 421 9.58 -4.23 -19.15
N ILE A 422 10.52 -3.75 -19.97
CA ILE A 422 10.35 -2.51 -20.76
C ILE A 422 9.17 -2.65 -21.73
N LEU A 423 9.10 -3.78 -22.46
CA LEU A 423 8.03 -4.03 -23.42
C LEU A 423 6.66 -4.06 -22.74
N ILE A 424 6.53 -4.77 -21.63
CA ILE A 424 5.28 -4.85 -20.86
C ILE A 424 4.87 -3.45 -20.39
N THR A 425 5.78 -2.69 -19.81
CA THR A 425 5.48 -1.32 -19.35
C THR A 425 5.06 -0.44 -20.52
N TYR A 426 5.69 -0.58 -21.70
CA TYR A 426 5.33 0.18 -22.88
C TYR A 426 3.93 -0.17 -23.40
N THR A 427 3.57 -1.46 -23.42
CA THR A 427 2.28 -1.94 -23.92
C THR A 427 1.12 -1.68 -22.97
N THR A 428 1.35 -1.72 -21.65
CA THR A 428 0.31 -1.44 -20.65
C THR A 428 0.00 0.05 -20.51
N SER A 429 0.94 0.94 -20.81
CA SER A 429 0.76 2.38 -20.79
C SER A 429 0.31 2.94 -22.16
N ILE A 430 -0.68 2.30 -22.82
CA ILE A 430 -1.20 2.79 -24.10
C ILE A 430 -1.84 4.17 -23.89
N PRO A 431 -1.42 5.17 -24.69
CA PRO A 431 -1.93 6.52 -24.53
C PRO A 431 -3.39 6.60 -25.04
N HIS A 432 -4.24 7.22 -24.24
CA HIS A 432 -5.62 7.54 -24.60
C HIS A 432 -5.91 8.98 -24.24
N LEU A 433 -6.73 9.66 -25.06
CA LEU A 433 -7.29 10.93 -24.64
C LEU A 433 -8.29 10.66 -23.51
N ARG A 434 -8.02 11.15 -22.32
CA ARG A 434 -8.85 10.89 -21.14
C ARG A 434 -8.79 12.04 -20.14
N PHE A 435 -9.94 12.42 -19.62
CA PHE A 435 -10.08 13.30 -18.48
C PHE A 435 -10.75 12.53 -17.34
N THR A 436 -10.08 12.45 -16.18
CA THR A 436 -10.54 11.63 -15.05
C THR A 436 -10.61 12.48 -13.80
N ALA A 437 -11.80 12.52 -13.19
CA ALA A 437 -11.95 13.02 -11.84
C ALA A 437 -11.57 11.91 -10.84
N LEU A 438 -10.65 12.18 -9.94
CA LEU A 438 -10.19 11.24 -8.93
C LEU A 438 -10.99 11.46 -7.64
N ASN A 439 -11.47 10.38 -7.04
CA ASN A 439 -12.17 10.47 -5.76
C ASN A 439 -11.16 10.68 -4.64
N VAL A 440 -10.91 11.92 -4.30
CA VAL A 440 -10.04 12.33 -3.18
C VAL A 440 -10.83 12.70 -1.92
N GLY A 441 -12.13 12.38 -1.89
CA GLY A 441 -13.04 12.80 -0.83
C GLY A 441 -13.42 14.28 -0.99
N GLN A 442 -13.26 15.08 0.07
CA GLN A 442 -13.44 16.53 -0.04
C GLN A 442 -12.16 17.12 -0.62
N GLY A 443 -12.26 17.76 -1.79
CA GLY A 443 -11.14 18.36 -2.53
C GLY A 443 -11.15 18.01 -4.01
N ASP A 444 -10.19 18.54 -4.75
CA ASP A 444 -10.06 18.36 -6.18
C ASP A 444 -8.80 17.58 -6.56
N SER A 445 -8.95 16.68 -7.53
CA SER A 445 -7.84 16.08 -8.25
C SER A 445 -8.33 15.54 -9.59
N PHE A 446 -7.77 16.06 -10.69
CA PHE A 446 -8.17 15.69 -12.04
C PHE A 446 -6.95 15.31 -12.87
N LEU A 447 -6.99 14.16 -13.50
CA LEU A 447 -5.93 13.67 -14.37
C LEU A 447 -6.35 13.81 -15.83
N PHE A 448 -5.57 14.56 -16.61
CA PHE A 448 -5.72 14.70 -18.04
C PHE A 448 -4.57 13.98 -18.76
N GLU A 449 -4.90 13.05 -19.64
CA GLU A 449 -3.98 12.23 -20.42
C GLU A 449 -4.24 12.48 -21.91
N THR A 450 -3.18 12.66 -22.67
CA THR A 450 -3.25 12.87 -24.13
C THR A 450 -2.76 11.65 -24.90
N GLU A 451 -3.13 11.55 -26.19
CA GLU A 451 -2.65 10.50 -27.10
C GLU A 451 -1.14 10.49 -27.28
N ASN A 452 -0.48 11.63 -27.03
CA ASN A 452 0.98 11.77 -27.12
C ASN A 452 1.69 11.47 -25.79
N ARG A 453 1.02 10.78 -24.85
CA ARG A 453 1.54 10.44 -23.51
C ARG A 453 1.89 11.65 -22.63
N GLN A 454 1.38 12.84 -22.93
CA GLN A 454 1.51 13.97 -22.04
C GLN A 454 0.43 13.87 -20.96
N ARG A 455 0.81 14.15 -19.73
CA ARG A 455 0.00 13.90 -18.52
C ARG A 455 0.00 15.12 -17.64
N VAL A 456 -1.16 15.61 -17.33
CA VAL A 456 -1.38 16.79 -16.50
C VAL A 456 -2.26 16.40 -15.33
N LEU A 457 -1.80 16.65 -14.11
CA LEU A 457 -2.60 16.55 -12.90
C LEU A 457 -3.01 17.97 -12.48
N ILE A 458 -4.32 18.18 -12.29
CA ILE A 458 -4.87 19.44 -11.80
C ILE A 458 -5.34 19.19 -10.38
N ASP A 459 -4.71 19.86 -9.44
CA ASP A 459 -4.84 19.68 -8.00
C ASP A 459 -4.52 18.25 -7.49
N THR A 460 -4.18 18.16 -6.23
CA THR A 460 -3.68 16.92 -5.61
C THR A 460 -4.64 16.35 -4.57
N GLY A 461 -5.68 17.10 -4.22
CA GLY A 461 -6.50 16.80 -3.06
C GLY A 461 -5.78 17.11 -1.74
N GLY A 462 -6.42 16.74 -0.66
CA GLY A 462 -5.88 16.90 0.68
C GLY A 462 -6.98 17.00 1.73
N LYS A 463 -6.60 17.06 2.99
CA LYS A 463 -7.55 17.32 4.08
C LYS A 463 -7.45 18.78 4.47
N ALA A 464 -8.59 19.43 4.67
CA ALA A 464 -8.64 20.73 5.28
C ALA A 464 -7.98 20.65 6.67
N GLN A 465 -6.83 21.31 6.81
CA GLN A 465 -6.12 21.54 8.07
C GLN A 465 -6.38 22.99 8.51
N ASN A 466 -5.99 23.32 9.74
CA ASN A 466 -6.11 24.71 10.21
C ASN A 466 -5.40 25.64 9.22
N GLU A 467 -6.00 26.79 8.93
CA GLU A 467 -5.51 27.78 7.96
C GLU A 467 -4.04 28.20 8.16
N ASN A 468 -3.53 28.13 9.40
CA ASN A 468 -2.15 28.44 9.75
C ASN A 468 -1.13 27.38 9.27
N GLU A 469 -1.58 26.21 8.82
CA GLU A 469 -0.71 25.12 8.36
C GLU A 469 -0.63 24.99 6.83
N ILE A 470 -1.45 25.74 6.08
CA ILE A 470 -1.60 25.64 4.62
C ILE A 470 -0.27 25.88 3.89
N PHE A 471 0.57 26.76 4.42
CA PHE A 471 1.83 27.15 3.79
C PHE A 471 3.07 26.47 4.37
N ASN A 472 2.91 25.43 5.18
CA ASN A 472 4.05 24.75 5.79
C ASN A 472 4.35 23.45 5.06
N PHE A 473 5.16 23.51 4.01
CA PHE A 473 5.59 22.35 3.19
C PHE A 473 6.68 21.51 3.86
N ASN A 474 7.17 21.91 5.04
CA ASN A 474 8.19 21.17 5.80
C ASN A 474 7.59 20.13 6.76
N HIS A 475 6.31 19.80 6.65
CA HIS A 475 5.69 18.77 7.49
C HIS A 475 6.26 17.38 7.20
N THR A 476 7.43 17.09 7.78
CA THR A 476 7.95 15.72 7.96
C THR A 476 7.05 14.85 8.87
N ASN A 477 5.97 15.43 9.41
CA ASN A 477 5.07 14.83 10.40
C ASN A 477 3.62 14.63 9.92
N THR A 478 3.29 14.81 8.63
CA THR A 478 1.99 14.33 8.14
C THR A 478 1.97 12.82 8.32
N ASN A 479 1.00 12.35 9.10
CA ASN A 479 0.76 10.92 9.25
C ASN A 479 0.54 10.30 7.86
N ILE A 480 1.61 9.83 7.25
CA ILE A 480 1.64 9.17 5.92
C ILE A 480 0.60 8.04 5.84
N SER A 481 0.22 7.50 7.00
CA SER A 481 -0.84 6.51 7.14
C SER A 481 -2.22 6.97 6.68
N HIS A 482 -2.46 8.28 6.56
CA HIS A 482 -3.75 8.87 6.22
C HIS A 482 -3.73 9.70 4.93
N SER A 483 -2.64 9.65 4.14
CA SER A 483 -2.56 10.36 2.87
C SER A 483 -3.63 9.86 1.89
N ILE A 484 -4.45 10.77 1.38
CA ILE A 484 -5.48 10.49 0.38
C ILE A 484 -4.83 10.03 -0.91
N SER A 485 -3.74 10.68 -1.32
CA SER A 485 -3.02 10.34 -2.55
C SER A 485 -2.44 8.94 -2.54
N LYS A 486 -2.08 8.41 -1.37
CA LYS A 486 -1.61 7.02 -1.20
C LYS A 486 -2.66 5.99 -1.63
N PHE A 487 -3.94 6.27 -1.34
CA PHE A 487 -5.03 5.31 -1.55
C PHE A 487 -5.82 5.58 -2.83
N HIS A 488 -5.80 6.79 -3.38
CA HIS A 488 -6.62 7.17 -4.52
C HIS A 488 -5.83 7.62 -5.74
N VAL A 489 -4.90 8.58 -5.59
CA VAL A 489 -4.16 9.15 -6.73
C VAL A 489 -3.08 8.19 -7.22
N LEU A 490 -2.18 7.79 -6.33
CA LEU A 490 -1.03 6.95 -6.69
C LEU A 490 -1.42 5.55 -7.25
N PRO A 491 -2.42 4.84 -6.68
CA PRO A 491 -2.92 3.60 -7.31
C PRO A 491 -3.46 3.80 -8.71
N THR A 492 -4.17 4.90 -8.97
CA THR A 492 -4.68 5.22 -10.31
C THR A 492 -3.53 5.47 -11.29
N LEU A 493 -2.49 6.21 -10.88
CA LEU A 493 -1.31 6.44 -11.71
C LEU A 493 -0.58 5.12 -12.01
N ARG A 494 -0.44 4.24 -11.01
CA ARG A 494 0.15 2.89 -11.18
C ARG A 494 -0.64 2.03 -12.15
N LYS A 495 -1.95 1.96 -11.97
CA LYS A 495 -2.86 1.22 -12.88
C LYS A 495 -2.76 1.69 -14.32
N ARG A 496 -2.44 2.97 -14.54
CA ARG A 496 -2.28 3.55 -15.88
C ARG A 496 -0.84 3.55 -16.39
N GLY A 497 0.09 2.99 -15.66
CA GLY A 497 1.50 2.98 -16.03
C GLY A 497 2.13 4.38 -16.07
N ILE A 498 1.63 5.30 -15.24
CA ILE A 498 2.09 6.69 -15.19
C ILE A 498 3.15 6.83 -14.11
N SER A 499 4.42 6.83 -14.51
CA SER A 499 5.56 7.03 -13.61
C SER A 499 6.07 8.49 -13.58
N SER A 500 5.58 9.34 -14.49
CA SER A 500 5.92 10.76 -14.54
C SER A 500 4.74 11.60 -15.00
N LEU A 501 4.65 12.83 -14.47
CA LEU A 501 3.70 13.86 -14.85
C LEU A 501 4.44 14.99 -15.56
N ASP A 502 3.94 15.42 -16.72
CA ASP A 502 4.56 16.53 -17.45
C ASP A 502 4.26 17.85 -16.74
N TYR A 503 3.03 18.00 -16.27
CA TYR A 503 2.61 19.20 -15.53
C TYR A 503 1.74 18.78 -14.33
N VAL A 504 1.95 19.48 -13.21
CA VAL A 504 1.00 19.55 -12.11
C VAL A 504 0.56 21.00 -11.98
N ILE A 505 -0.73 21.26 -11.98
CA ILE A 505 -1.33 22.59 -11.87
C ILE A 505 -2.04 22.64 -10.53
N ILE A 506 -1.63 23.56 -9.65
CA ILE A 506 -2.36 23.83 -8.40
C ILE A 506 -3.18 25.09 -8.60
N THR A 507 -4.49 24.93 -8.53
CA THR A 507 -5.43 26.03 -8.83
C THR A 507 -5.32 27.15 -7.81
N HIS A 508 -5.21 26.81 -6.52
CA HIS A 508 -5.01 27.76 -5.42
C HIS A 508 -4.47 27.04 -4.18
N PRO A 509 -3.96 27.76 -3.17
CA PRO A 509 -3.19 27.15 -2.07
C PRO A 509 -4.02 26.55 -0.91
N HIS A 510 -5.29 26.24 -1.06
CA HIS A 510 -6.03 25.54 -0.02
C HIS A 510 -5.60 24.06 0.11
N ALA A 511 -5.69 23.54 1.32
CA ALA A 511 -5.21 22.20 1.65
C ALA A 511 -5.92 21.08 0.87
N ASP A 512 -7.18 21.24 0.52
CA ASP A 512 -7.97 20.29 -0.28
C ASP A 512 -7.64 20.33 -1.80
N HIS A 513 -6.68 21.19 -2.19
CA HIS A 513 -6.11 21.28 -3.55
C HIS A 513 -4.62 20.97 -3.59
N ILE A 514 -3.80 21.55 -2.67
CA ILE A 514 -2.35 21.39 -2.65
C ILE A 514 -1.87 20.38 -1.61
N GLY A 515 -2.72 19.96 -0.67
CA GLY A 515 -2.31 19.28 0.57
C GLY A 515 -1.58 17.95 0.39
N GLU A 516 -1.71 17.30 -0.75
CA GLU A 516 -1.03 16.03 -1.05
C GLU A 516 0.15 16.18 -2.03
N LEU A 517 0.54 17.41 -2.38
CA LEU A 517 1.61 17.67 -3.34
C LEU A 517 2.94 17.09 -2.89
N ASP A 518 3.30 17.22 -1.60
CA ASP A 518 4.54 16.66 -1.02
C ASP A 518 4.59 15.14 -1.17
N TYR A 519 3.47 14.46 -0.92
CA TYR A 519 3.37 13.03 -1.11
C TYR A 519 3.51 12.62 -2.59
N ILE A 520 2.85 13.30 -3.50
CA ILE A 520 2.89 12.96 -4.94
C ILE A 520 4.27 13.22 -5.52
N ILE A 521 4.90 14.38 -5.27
CA ILE A 521 6.22 14.74 -5.81
C ILE A 521 7.33 13.81 -5.30
N SER A 522 7.17 13.24 -4.09
CA SER A 522 8.11 12.27 -3.55
C SER A 522 7.99 10.86 -4.17
N HIS A 523 6.86 10.55 -4.84
CA HIS A 523 6.58 9.22 -5.40
C HIS A 523 6.52 9.19 -6.92
N VAL A 524 6.25 10.32 -7.58
CA VAL A 524 6.10 10.44 -9.03
C VAL A 524 6.92 11.62 -9.51
N HIS A 525 7.71 11.43 -10.54
CA HIS A 525 8.50 12.52 -11.10
C HIS A 525 7.59 13.55 -11.78
N ILE A 526 7.63 14.81 -11.31
CA ILE A 526 6.91 15.95 -11.86
C ILE A 526 7.91 16.80 -12.63
N LYS A 527 7.69 17.03 -13.94
CA LYS A 527 8.58 17.88 -14.73
C LYS A 527 8.36 19.36 -14.42
N HIS A 528 7.10 19.78 -14.42
CA HIS A 528 6.74 21.18 -14.20
C HIS A 528 5.60 21.30 -13.20
N LEU A 529 5.77 22.15 -12.20
CA LEU A 529 4.72 22.57 -11.26
C LEU A 529 4.29 23.99 -11.60
N ILE A 530 3.00 24.19 -11.86
CA ILE A 530 2.41 25.47 -12.21
C ILE A 530 1.54 25.95 -11.06
N VAL A 531 1.83 27.13 -10.55
CA VAL A 531 1.08 27.80 -9.49
C VAL A 531 0.93 29.29 -9.81
N ASN A 532 0.02 29.95 -9.13
CA ASN A 532 -0.07 31.42 -9.17
C ASN A 532 0.83 32.00 -8.07
N PHE A 533 2.01 32.53 -8.41
CA PHE A 533 2.98 33.04 -7.43
C PHE A 533 2.38 34.12 -6.52
N LYS A 534 1.44 34.91 -7.03
CA LYS A 534 0.78 35.98 -6.26
C LYS A 534 -0.15 35.45 -5.15
N SER A 535 -0.45 34.16 -5.18
CA SER A 535 -1.32 33.51 -4.18
C SER A 535 -0.54 33.01 -2.96
N TYR A 536 0.77 33.07 -2.98
CA TYR A 536 1.63 32.54 -1.92
C TYR A 536 2.42 33.63 -1.22
N PRO A 537 2.48 33.65 0.12
CA PRO A 537 3.46 34.43 0.85
C PRO A 537 4.88 34.05 0.45
N THR A 538 5.81 35.01 0.46
CA THR A 538 7.22 34.79 0.06
C THR A 538 7.87 33.56 0.76
N PRO A 539 7.71 33.37 2.09
CA PRO A 539 8.29 32.18 2.74
C PRO A 539 7.73 30.85 2.22
N ALA A 540 6.43 30.79 1.93
CA ALA A 540 5.80 29.59 1.38
C ALA A 540 6.27 29.30 -0.05
N LEU A 541 6.44 30.34 -0.87
CA LEU A 541 6.95 30.20 -2.22
C LEU A 541 8.41 29.72 -2.21
N MET A 542 9.24 30.20 -1.26
CA MET A 542 10.61 29.69 -1.09
C MET A 542 10.62 28.20 -0.72
N GLN A 543 9.81 27.76 0.25
CA GLN A 543 9.71 26.35 0.62
C GLN A 543 9.24 25.49 -0.56
N LEU A 544 8.27 25.97 -1.35
CA LEU A 544 7.79 25.27 -2.54
C LEU A 544 8.90 25.15 -3.58
N ASN A 545 9.69 26.20 -3.77
CA ASN A 545 10.84 26.20 -4.67
C ASN A 545 11.93 25.22 -4.20
N ASP A 546 12.24 25.18 -2.90
CA ASP A 546 13.21 24.25 -2.33
C ASP A 546 12.75 22.78 -2.50
N MET A 547 11.47 22.51 -2.31
CA MET A 547 10.88 21.22 -2.59
C MET A 547 11.01 20.84 -4.07
N CYS A 548 10.71 21.76 -4.97
CA CYS A 548 10.87 21.56 -6.41
C CYS A 548 12.34 21.28 -6.79
N HIS A 549 13.29 22.02 -6.24
CA HIS A 549 14.71 21.75 -6.45
C HIS A 549 15.13 20.36 -5.96
N LYS A 550 14.68 19.99 -4.78
CA LYS A 550 14.97 18.65 -4.21
C LYS A 550 14.52 17.51 -5.14
N TYR A 551 13.36 17.64 -5.77
CA TYR A 551 12.79 16.61 -6.64
C TYR A 551 13.03 16.86 -8.13
N ARG A 552 13.86 17.84 -8.50
CA ARG A 552 14.21 18.22 -9.90
C ARG A 552 12.97 18.59 -10.73
N THR A 553 12.05 19.29 -10.12
CA THR A 553 10.84 19.82 -10.73
C THR A 553 11.05 21.30 -11.06
N THR A 554 10.58 21.76 -12.23
CA THR A 554 10.63 23.18 -12.59
C THR A 554 9.38 23.89 -12.08
N LEU A 555 9.53 24.90 -11.23
CA LEU A 555 8.43 25.73 -10.73
C LEU A 555 8.12 26.84 -11.72
N LEU A 556 6.86 26.99 -12.11
CA LEU A 556 6.40 27.95 -13.13
C LEU A 556 5.27 28.83 -12.58
N ASP A 557 5.32 30.13 -12.87
CA ASP A 557 4.23 31.04 -12.56
C ASP A 557 3.21 31.06 -13.71
N VAL A 558 1.93 30.78 -13.40
CA VAL A 558 0.85 30.84 -14.38
C VAL A 558 0.68 32.20 -15.04
N ASN A 559 1.07 33.30 -14.36
CA ASN A 559 0.97 34.66 -14.92
C ASN A 559 1.88 34.86 -16.12
N ASN A 560 2.93 34.07 -16.27
CA ASN A 560 3.88 34.08 -17.38
C ASN A 560 3.52 33.10 -18.51
N ILE A 561 2.42 32.36 -18.36
CA ILE A 561 2.02 31.29 -19.28
C ILE A 561 0.57 31.55 -19.71
N SER A 562 0.36 31.87 -20.99
CA SER A 562 -1.01 32.01 -21.53
C SER A 562 -1.63 30.67 -21.90
N SER A 563 -0.84 29.71 -22.35
CA SER A 563 -1.32 28.39 -22.72
C SER A 563 -0.20 27.35 -22.77
N LEU A 564 -0.59 26.07 -22.61
CA LEU A 564 0.24 24.89 -22.81
C LEU A 564 -0.23 24.15 -24.07
N LYS A 565 0.68 23.83 -24.96
CA LYS A 565 0.40 22.97 -26.12
C LYS A 565 0.77 21.53 -25.77
N LEU A 566 -0.19 20.63 -25.87
CA LEU A 566 -0.06 19.21 -25.53
C LEU A 566 -0.40 18.36 -26.75
N GLY A 567 0.55 18.31 -27.71
CA GLY A 567 0.30 17.71 -29.03
C GLY A 567 -0.79 18.50 -29.79
N GLU A 568 -1.90 17.84 -30.09
CA GLU A 568 -3.06 18.48 -30.74
C GLU A 568 -4.02 19.15 -29.73
N ASN A 569 -3.79 18.93 -28.44
CA ASN A 569 -4.60 19.49 -27.37
C ASN A 569 -3.95 20.75 -26.81
N LYS A 570 -4.74 21.62 -26.17
CA LYS A 570 -4.28 22.89 -25.62
C LYS A 570 -4.94 23.16 -24.28
N ILE A 571 -4.16 23.62 -23.31
CA ILE A 571 -4.68 24.19 -22.05
C ILE A 571 -4.46 25.70 -22.11
N THR A 572 -5.53 26.48 -22.03
CA THR A 572 -5.47 27.94 -21.99
C THR A 572 -5.79 28.43 -20.59
N PHE A 573 -4.95 29.27 -20.02
CA PHE A 573 -5.16 29.87 -18.72
C PHE A 573 -5.83 31.23 -18.87
N TYR A 574 -6.93 31.43 -18.15
CA TYR A 574 -7.62 32.72 -18.14
C TYR A 574 -7.13 33.59 -16.99
N ASN A 575 -6.78 34.83 -17.25
CA ASN A 575 -6.40 35.77 -16.23
C ASN A 575 -7.64 36.32 -15.49
N ALA A 576 -8.34 35.47 -14.81
CA ALA A 576 -9.54 35.78 -14.05
C ALA A 576 -9.33 35.79 -12.54
N ALA A 577 -8.16 35.35 -12.05
CA ALA A 577 -7.80 35.39 -10.63
C ALA A 577 -7.79 36.84 -10.06
N ILE A 578 -8.23 36.95 -8.80
CA ILE A 578 -8.31 38.22 -8.06
C ILE A 578 -7.35 38.16 -6.87
N THR A 579 -6.08 38.32 -7.12
CA THR A 579 -5.00 38.10 -6.14
C THR A 579 -4.88 39.17 -5.06
N GLN A 580 -5.66 40.26 -5.14
CA GLN A 580 -5.78 41.25 -4.09
C GLN A 580 -6.84 40.93 -3.03
N SER A 581 -7.64 39.90 -3.26
CA SER A 581 -8.65 39.43 -2.30
C SER A 581 -7.99 38.73 -1.12
N ALA A 582 -8.59 38.86 0.05
CA ALA A 582 -8.22 38.07 1.22
C ALA A 582 -8.72 36.59 1.14
N ASP A 583 -9.74 36.34 0.30
CA ASP A 583 -10.26 35.00 0.04
C ASP A 583 -9.37 34.30 -0.99
N LEU A 584 -8.68 33.24 -0.57
CA LEU A 584 -7.80 32.46 -1.44
C LEU A 584 -8.54 31.73 -2.58
N ASN A 585 -9.85 31.52 -2.47
CA ASN A 585 -10.67 31.00 -3.56
C ASN A 585 -10.71 31.96 -4.77
N ASP A 586 -10.67 33.26 -4.51
CA ASP A 586 -10.59 34.29 -5.56
C ASP A 586 -9.27 34.23 -6.36
N HIS A 587 -8.26 33.52 -5.85
CA HIS A 587 -6.96 33.34 -6.52
C HIS A 587 -6.93 32.15 -7.48
N SER A 588 -8.02 31.40 -7.59
CA SER A 588 -8.09 30.17 -8.37
C SER A 588 -7.72 30.37 -9.84
N ILE A 589 -6.88 29.47 -10.35
CA ILE A 589 -6.55 29.37 -11.77
C ILE A 589 -7.75 28.78 -12.50
N ILE A 590 -8.26 29.49 -13.49
CA ILE A 590 -9.27 29.00 -14.42
C ILE A 590 -8.58 28.54 -15.68
N ALA A 591 -8.79 27.28 -16.06
CA ALA A 591 -8.15 26.69 -17.23
C ALA A 591 -9.17 26.03 -18.16
N LEU A 592 -9.05 26.32 -19.46
CA LEU A 592 -9.79 25.68 -20.53
C LEU A 592 -8.92 24.63 -21.21
N ILE A 593 -9.31 23.38 -21.15
CA ILE A 593 -8.69 22.26 -21.86
C ILE A 593 -9.46 22.06 -23.16
N GLN A 594 -8.80 22.30 -24.27
CA GLN A 594 -9.35 22.11 -25.59
C GLN A 594 -8.77 20.87 -26.25
N THR A 595 -9.63 19.96 -26.64
CA THR A 595 -9.28 18.77 -27.40
C THR A 595 -9.93 18.82 -28.78
N LYS A 596 -9.69 17.85 -29.64
CA LYS A 596 -10.40 17.77 -30.93
C LYS A 596 -11.91 17.65 -30.78
N SER A 597 -12.38 17.04 -29.68
CA SER A 597 -13.79 16.65 -29.52
C SER A 597 -14.49 17.39 -28.40
N TYR A 598 -13.77 17.89 -27.39
CA TYR A 598 -14.36 18.43 -26.17
C TYR A 598 -13.60 19.66 -25.66
N ASN A 599 -14.39 20.62 -25.15
CA ASN A 599 -13.92 21.75 -24.36
C ASN A 599 -14.25 21.50 -22.88
N ILE A 600 -13.24 21.41 -22.04
CA ILE A 600 -13.36 21.13 -20.61
C ILE A 600 -12.94 22.38 -19.85
N LEU A 601 -13.82 22.92 -19.02
CA LEU A 601 -13.51 24.08 -18.19
C LEU A 601 -13.32 23.65 -16.73
N THR A 602 -12.16 23.98 -16.18
CA THR A 602 -11.86 23.82 -14.75
C THR A 602 -11.73 25.19 -14.11
N THR A 603 -12.47 25.44 -13.05
CA THR A 603 -12.52 26.74 -12.38
C THR A 603 -11.85 26.76 -11.02
N GLY A 604 -11.29 25.60 -10.56
CA GLY A 604 -10.88 25.46 -9.16
C GLY A 604 -12.04 25.86 -8.25
N ASP A 605 -11.76 26.66 -7.24
CA ASP A 605 -12.75 27.18 -6.31
C ASP A 605 -13.12 28.66 -6.58
N ALA A 606 -12.88 29.09 -7.81
CA ALA A 606 -13.19 30.45 -8.27
C ALA A 606 -14.60 30.89 -7.86
N THR A 607 -14.70 32.11 -7.31
CA THR A 607 -15.97 32.67 -6.84
C THR A 607 -16.75 33.33 -7.98
N VAL A 608 -17.98 33.77 -7.70
CA VAL A 608 -18.82 34.54 -8.64
C VAL A 608 -18.08 35.78 -9.19
N LYS A 609 -17.19 36.40 -8.41
CA LYS A 609 -16.38 37.55 -8.89
C LYS A 609 -15.42 37.12 -10.02
N ASN A 610 -14.79 35.97 -9.90
CA ASN A 610 -13.92 35.44 -10.95
C ASN A 610 -14.71 35.05 -12.19
N GLU A 611 -15.91 34.48 -12.02
CA GLU A 611 -16.82 34.15 -13.12
C GLU A 611 -17.21 35.41 -13.90
N GLN A 612 -17.58 36.49 -13.20
CA GLN A 612 -17.89 37.80 -13.81
C GLN A 612 -16.70 38.36 -14.58
N LYS A 613 -15.51 38.32 -13.96
CA LYS A 613 -14.27 38.79 -14.62
C LYS A 613 -13.93 37.92 -15.84
N LEU A 614 -14.16 36.63 -15.79
CA LEU A 614 -13.97 35.72 -16.93
C LEU A 614 -14.88 36.12 -18.09
N LEU A 615 -16.19 36.26 -17.83
CA LEU A 615 -17.18 36.58 -18.87
C LEU A 615 -17.03 37.96 -19.44
N SER A 616 -16.56 38.93 -18.63
CA SER A 616 -16.30 40.31 -19.11
C SER A 616 -15.08 40.42 -20.00
N ASN A 617 -14.03 39.65 -19.71
CA ASN A 617 -12.72 39.80 -20.37
C ASN A 617 -12.51 38.82 -21.53
N TYR A 618 -13.28 37.69 -21.56
CA TYR A 618 -13.03 36.65 -22.52
C TYR A 618 -14.34 36.14 -23.16
N LYS A 619 -14.26 35.84 -24.43
CA LYS A 619 -15.31 35.09 -25.11
C LYS A 619 -15.06 33.59 -24.88
N VAL A 620 -15.73 33.01 -23.88
CA VAL A 620 -15.61 31.58 -23.55
C VAL A 620 -16.30 30.77 -24.64
N PRO A 621 -15.65 29.75 -25.21
CA PRO A 621 -16.30 28.87 -26.21
C PRO A 621 -17.38 28.03 -25.53
N LYS A 622 -18.19 27.31 -26.34
CA LYS A 622 -19.13 26.32 -25.82
C LYS A 622 -18.35 25.30 -24.99
N ILE A 623 -18.83 25.03 -23.78
CA ILE A 623 -18.21 24.07 -22.85
C ILE A 623 -18.98 22.75 -22.91
N ASP A 624 -18.26 21.64 -23.10
CA ASP A 624 -18.87 20.33 -23.07
C ASP A 624 -18.85 19.75 -21.66
N ILE A 625 -17.75 19.96 -20.92
CA ILE A 625 -17.57 19.43 -19.55
C ILE A 625 -17.15 20.58 -18.62
N LEU A 626 -17.90 20.76 -17.55
CA LEU A 626 -17.57 21.71 -16.48
C LEU A 626 -17.15 20.96 -15.21
N LYS A 627 -15.99 21.28 -14.65
CA LYS A 627 -15.73 21.04 -13.23
C LYS A 627 -16.48 22.12 -12.45
N VAL A 628 -17.48 21.71 -11.69
CA VAL A 628 -18.31 22.62 -10.90
C VAL A 628 -17.49 23.35 -9.86
N GLY A 629 -17.53 24.68 -9.88
CA GLY A 629 -16.70 25.52 -9.02
C GLY A 629 -16.94 25.27 -7.54
N HIS A 630 -15.86 25.32 -6.74
CA HIS A 630 -15.86 25.27 -5.28
C HIS A 630 -16.75 24.12 -4.74
N HIS A 631 -16.56 22.91 -5.28
CA HIS A 631 -17.27 21.69 -4.90
C HIS A 631 -18.81 21.80 -4.91
N GLY A 632 -19.36 22.74 -5.67
CA GLY A 632 -20.78 23.07 -5.68
C GLY A 632 -21.22 24.03 -4.57
N SER A 633 -20.34 24.90 -4.10
CA SER A 633 -20.67 25.99 -3.15
C SER A 633 -21.55 27.04 -3.80
N LYS A 634 -22.42 27.67 -3.01
CA LYS A 634 -23.22 28.83 -3.42
C LYS A 634 -22.40 30.09 -3.71
N THR A 635 -21.13 30.15 -3.28
CA THR A 635 -20.19 31.25 -3.57
C THR A 635 -19.70 31.26 -5.00
N SER A 636 -20.00 30.19 -5.74
CA SER A 636 -19.61 29.96 -7.13
C SER A 636 -20.85 29.48 -7.94
N ASN A 637 -20.67 29.25 -9.22
CA ASN A 637 -21.69 28.71 -10.12
C ASN A 637 -22.92 29.62 -10.23
N SER A 638 -22.66 30.88 -10.53
CA SER A 638 -23.73 31.86 -10.73
C SER A 638 -24.63 31.48 -11.90
N GLU A 639 -25.90 31.85 -11.82
CA GLU A 639 -26.87 31.57 -12.87
C GLU A 639 -26.46 32.17 -14.23
N THR A 640 -25.93 33.41 -14.21
CA THR A 640 -25.41 34.07 -15.41
C THR A 640 -24.26 33.28 -16.03
N PHE A 641 -23.31 32.80 -15.21
CA PHE A 641 -22.20 32.00 -15.69
C PHE A 641 -22.67 30.70 -16.30
N LEU A 642 -23.47 29.93 -15.57
CA LEU A 642 -23.96 28.62 -16.02
C LEU A 642 -24.81 28.72 -17.30
N ASN A 643 -25.68 29.73 -17.41
CA ASN A 643 -26.49 29.98 -18.61
C ASN A 643 -25.64 30.41 -19.82
N THR A 644 -24.50 31.09 -19.58
CA THR A 644 -23.59 31.51 -20.66
C THR A 644 -22.79 30.34 -21.22
N ILE A 645 -22.21 29.48 -20.33
CA ILE A 645 -21.35 28.40 -20.77
C ILE A 645 -22.12 27.12 -21.16
N HIS A 646 -23.30 26.91 -20.61
CA HIS A 646 -24.27 25.83 -20.87
C HIS A 646 -23.59 24.45 -21.06
N PRO A 647 -22.95 23.88 -20.03
CA PRO A 647 -22.20 22.64 -20.17
C PRO A 647 -23.10 21.43 -20.35
N SER A 648 -22.72 20.51 -21.24
CA SER A 648 -23.44 19.24 -21.44
C SER A 648 -23.26 18.29 -20.24
N TYR A 649 -22.08 18.32 -19.63
CA TYR A 649 -21.72 17.49 -18.47
C TYR A 649 -21.11 18.37 -17.36
N SER A 650 -21.50 18.09 -16.13
CA SER A 650 -20.97 18.77 -14.96
C SER A 650 -20.46 17.78 -13.92
N ILE A 651 -19.20 17.94 -13.49
CA ILE A 651 -18.54 17.07 -12.52
C ILE A 651 -18.42 17.82 -11.20
N ILE A 652 -19.01 17.27 -10.15
CA ILE A 652 -18.90 17.78 -8.78
C ILE A 652 -17.91 16.90 -8.02
N SER A 653 -16.85 17.50 -7.49
CA SER A 653 -15.89 16.82 -6.62
C SER A 653 -16.17 17.20 -5.17
N SER A 654 -16.87 16.33 -4.45
CA SER A 654 -17.22 16.59 -3.05
C SER A 654 -17.32 15.28 -2.25
N GLY A 655 -16.81 15.29 -1.02
CA GLY A 655 -16.85 14.12 -0.14
C GLY A 655 -18.27 13.77 0.30
N GLN A 656 -18.59 12.49 0.39
CA GLN A 656 -19.86 12.05 0.98
C GLN A 656 -19.93 12.46 2.45
N ASN A 657 -21.08 13.04 2.86
CA ASN A 657 -21.30 13.51 4.24
C ASN A 657 -20.23 14.50 4.76
N ASN A 658 -19.74 15.37 3.86
CA ASN A 658 -18.75 16.38 4.23
C ASN A 658 -19.32 17.41 5.22
N VAL A 659 -18.47 17.97 6.06
CA VAL A 659 -18.84 18.94 7.11
C VAL A 659 -19.40 20.24 6.52
N TYR A 660 -19.05 20.58 5.28
CA TYR A 660 -19.48 21.80 4.59
C TYR A 660 -20.86 21.66 3.95
N LYS A 661 -21.44 20.45 3.98
CA LYS A 661 -22.74 20.11 3.35
C LYS A 661 -22.80 20.46 1.85
N LEU A 662 -21.68 20.26 1.15
CA LEU A 662 -21.58 20.44 -0.30
C LEU A 662 -21.91 19.12 -1.03
N PRO A 663 -22.46 19.19 -2.25
CA PRO A 663 -22.86 20.40 -2.98
C PRO A 663 -24.13 21.05 -2.41
N ASN A 664 -24.23 22.38 -2.55
CA ASN A 664 -25.37 23.13 -2.09
C ASN A 664 -26.61 22.87 -2.98
N LYS A 665 -27.78 22.74 -2.38
CA LYS A 665 -29.02 22.44 -3.11
C LYS A 665 -29.32 23.47 -4.21
N VAL A 666 -29.08 24.75 -3.95
CA VAL A 666 -29.29 25.83 -4.93
C VAL A 666 -28.44 25.63 -6.18
N VAL A 667 -27.20 25.20 -6.02
CA VAL A 667 -26.30 24.93 -7.17
C VAL A 667 -26.78 23.71 -7.95
N ILE A 668 -27.23 22.67 -7.28
CA ILE A 668 -27.80 21.49 -7.92
C ILE A 668 -29.05 21.87 -8.73
N GLU A 669 -29.93 22.74 -8.19
CA GLU A 669 -31.12 23.22 -8.89
C GLU A 669 -30.76 24.04 -10.14
N ARG A 670 -29.79 24.96 -10.04
CA ARG A 670 -29.27 25.73 -11.20
C ARG A 670 -28.73 24.81 -12.29
N LEU A 671 -27.92 23.82 -11.91
CA LEU A 671 -27.37 22.86 -12.87
C LEU A 671 -28.46 22.00 -13.53
N LYS A 672 -29.50 21.62 -12.80
CA LYS A 672 -30.68 20.92 -13.38
C LYS A 672 -31.49 21.79 -14.34
N GLN A 673 -31.59 23.10 -14.07
CA GLN A 673 -32.33 24.04 -14.94
C GLN A 673 -31.69 24.19 -16.32
N ILE A 674 -30.38 24.04 -16.43
CA ILE A 674 -29.64 24.08 -17.70
C ILE A 674 -29.50 22.70 -18.36
N ASP A 675 -30.20 21.67 -17.84
CA ASP A 675 -30.23 20.29 -18.36
C ASP A 675 -28.83 19.64 -18.54
N THR A 676 -27.88 19.97 -17.65
CA THR A 676 -26.56 19.33 -17.67
C THR A 676 -26.59 17.98 -16.97
N LYS A 677 -25.87 16.99 -17.51
CA LYS A 677 -25.75 15.67 -16.87
C LYS A 677 -24.74 15.74 -15.73
N LEU A 678 -25.21 15.44 -14.50
CA LEU A 678 -24.41 15.54 -13.28
C LEU A 678 -23.68 14.24 -12.96
N PHE A 679 -22.40 14.38 -12.58
CA PHE A 679 -21.56 13.32 -12.03
C PHE A 679 -20.98 13.80 -10.70
N ASN A 680 -20.91 12.89 -9.72
CA ASN A 680 -20.27 13.15 -8.43
C ASN A 680 -19.13 12.15 -8.22
N THR A 681 -17.96 12.61 -7.70
CA THR A 681 -16.79 11.76 -7.47
C THR A 681 -16.91 10.94 -6.18
#